data_24ed02afe3a68bff629473f5b6266512
#
_entry.id   24ed02afe3a68bff629473f5b6266512
#
_cell.length_a   1.000
_cell.length_b   1.000
_cell.length_c   1.000
_cell.angle_alpha   90.00
_cell.angle_beta   90.00
_cell.angle_gamma   90.00
#
_symmetry.space_group_name_H-M   'P 1'
#
loop_
_entity.id
_entity.type
_entity.pdbx_description
1 polymer ?
#
loop_
_entity_poly.entity_id
_entity_poly.type
_entity_poly.pdbx_seq_one_letter_code
_entity_poly.pdbx_strand_id
1 'polypeptide(L)'
;MIFNKQWIDEWVENNLSAEQLSDMITMAGLEVDSISPVADNFDKVVVGKVLECVPHPDSDHMHVTKVDVGNGQVFQIVCGAHNCREGLKVCCSLIGAHVNGITIKKAKLRGVESNGMLCSYKELGMADESDGIVELPEDAPLGMDIREYFKLNDNVIDVDLTSNRPDCLGICGIAREVAVLLGKEFKYPEIKSVAPEIQDVFPVEVEDKDACPRYIDRVIRGVNQKAKSPLWMVEKLRRCGIRSVSPIVDVTNYVMLEYSQPLHSFDLNKLNEKIVVRKAHKDEPITVLSGEEIKLKDNTLIIADNKGPVALAGIFGGLNSGIDENTTDVLLESAFFSPDAIKGRARQYGLDTDASHRFERGVDHDNQLRAMERATALLIEIAGGKAGPVNEVVAQDKIPVHKPITLRLSKLYKVLGETIDENTVYTILKNLELNPVKVDGGFTAVSPSFRFDIAIEEDLIEEVARIYGYDNIPNATPVSELYMVHEKEEVVLDRQIKKALVDVGYNEAITYSFTDPKVLSEFSDIKPLMLTTPISPELSAMRTSLLAGLSIVAKYNANRQQRKVRLFEQGLRYIIDKDAENGVRQEAMIAGISVGDIDDESWTQKSRAVDFFDVKGDVEALLAVTADADSYTFARSNEKFLHPGQSADIFKNGVKIGFVGMLHPLTAKALGFKQHVGVFELLRSAVEKRVVPVYHPISKFPSVRRDFAFVIDKSVPVASLTALIKSVGGAIVQDVKIFDVFEDESLGDKRSVALGVIAQDVEHTLEDAQIDELSSKIVEEAKNKFGAVLRS
;
A
#
# COMPACT_ATOMS: atom_id res chain seq x y z
N MET A 1 9.37 -13.55 0.83
CA MET A 1 10.02 -14.84 0.51
C MET A 1 10.05 -15.70 1.75
N ILE A 2 9.34 -16.82 1.70
CA ILE A 2 9.23 -17.73 2.85
C ILE A 2 10.25 -18.86 2.72
N PHE A 3 11.04 -19.09 3.75
CA PHE A 3 11.98 -20.21 3.81
C PHE A 3 12.24 -20.67 5.26
N ASN A 4 12.79 -21.85 5.42
CA ASN A 4 13.16 -22.36 6.75
C ASN A 4 14.66 -22.28 7.00
N LYS A 5 15.04 -22.02 8.27
CA LYS A 5 16.43 -21.78 8.64
C LYS A 5 17.35 -22.96 8.32
N GLN A 6 16.92 -24.20 8.57
CA GLN A 6 17.73 -25.38 8.26
C GLN A 6 18.11 -25.48 6.77
N TRP A 7 17.29 -24.97 5.85
CA TRP A 7 17.64 -24.96 4.43
C TRP A 7 18.78 -23.99 4.12
N ILE A 8 18.84 -22.84 4.80
CA ILE A 8 20.00 -21.93 4.70
C ILE A 8 21.24 -22.56 5.33
N ASP A 9 21.10 -23.28 6.45
CA ASP A 9 22.22 -23.96 7.13
C ASP A 9 22.86 -25.05 6.24
N GLU A 10 22.11 -25.68 5.32
CA GLU A 10 22.63 -26.61 4.33
C GLU A 10 23.54 -25.93 3.31
N TRP A 11 23.35 -24.62 3.05
CA TRP A 11 24.11 -23.86 2.07
C TRP A 11 25.29 -23.10 2.71
N VAL A 12 25.10 -22.59 3.90
CA VAL A 12 26.08 -21.79 4.63
C VAL A 12 26.13 -22.25 6.08
N GLU A 13 27.21 -22.89 6.46
CA GLU A 13 27.42 -23.29 7.85
C GLU A 13 27.42 -22.07 8.77
N ASN A 14 26.46 -22.01 9.67
CA ASN A 14 26.33 -20.94 10.66
C ASN A 14 25.76 -21.53 11.96
N ASN A 15 26.08 -20.86 13.08
CA ASN A 15 25.59 -21.23 14.42
C ASN A 15 24.60 -20.22 14.97
N LEU A 16 23.98 -19.40 14.12
CA LEU A 16 23.04 -18.36 14.51
C LEU A 16 21.69 -19.00 14.89
N SER A 17 20.99 -18.40 15.87
CA SER A 17 19.57 -18.69 16.05
C SER A 17 18.76 -18.09 14.87
N ALA A 18 17.45 -18.43 14.76
CA ALA A 18 16.59 -17.84 13.74
C ALA A 18 16.45 -16.32 13.93
N GLU A 19 16.37 -15.88 15.18
CA GLU A 19 16.30 -14.46 15.55
C GLU A 19 17.59 -13.72 15.15
N GLN A 20 18.77 -14.28 15.49
CA GLN A 20 20.05 -13.67 15.13
C GLN A 20 20.25 -13.59 13.61
N LEU A 21 19.85 -14.62 12.88
CA LEU A 21 19.89 -14.64 11.42
C LEU A 21 18.95 -13.55 10.87
N SER A 22 17.75 -13.47 11.40
CA SER A 22 16.73 -12.49 10.98
C SER A 22 17.17 -11.05 11.23
N ASP A 23 17.73 -10.77 12.40
CA ASP A 23 18.28 -9.46 12.75
C ASP A 23 19.41 -9.08 11.77
N MET A 24 20.32 -10.02 11.50
CA MET A 24 21.47 -9.80 10.63
C MET A 24 21.07 -9.48 9.19
N ILE A 25 20.13 -10.24 8.60
CA ILE A 25 19.68 -10.00 7.22
C ILE A 25 18.79 -8.76 7.11
N THR A 26 17.98 -8.47 8.13
CA THR A 26 17.16 -7.24 8.21
C THR A 26 18.05 -6.00 8.21
N MET A 27 19.10 -5.97 9.04
CA MET A 27 20.05 -4.86 9.10
C MET A 27 20.86 -4.68 7.81
N ALA A 28 20.91 -5.72 6.97
CA ALA A 28 21.55 -5.68 5.64
C ALA A 28 20.56 -5.38 4.49
N GLY A 29 19.29 -5.05 4.80
CA GLY A 29 18.28 -4.62 3.82
C GLY A 29 17.31 -5.71 3.35
N LEU A 30 17.30 -6.90 3.99
CA LEU A 30 16.33 -7.95 3.74
C LEU A 30 15.38 -8.05 4.94
N GLU A 31 14.35 -7.21 4.97
CA GLU A 31 13.44 -7.05 6.11
C GLU A 31 12.67 -8.34 6.42
N VAL A 32 12.79 -8.83 7.66
CA VAL A 32 12.05 -10.00 8.12
C VAL A 32 10.72 -9.57 8.74
N ASP A 33 9.63 -10.01 8.13
CA ASP A 33 8.27 -9.76 8.62
C ASP A 33 7.92 -10.61 9.83
N SER A 34 8.28 -11.90 9.77
CA SER A 34 7.91 -12.83 10.83
C SER A 34 8.85 -14.03 10.94
N ILE A 35 8.91 -14.57 12.14
CA ILE A 35 9.55 -15.85 12.47
C ILE A 35 8.50 -16.73 13.15
N SER A 36 8.29 -17.94 12.64
CA SER A 36 7.35 -18.90 13.21
C SER A 36 7.93 -20.31 13.28
N PRO A 37 7.54 -21.14 14.24
CA PRO A 37 7.97 -22.55 14.27
C PRO A 37 7.36 -23.31 13.08
N VAL A 38 8.10 -24.32 12.57
CA VAL A 38 7.62 -25.14 11.43
C VAL A 38 6.47 -26.09 11.80
N ALA A 39 6.18 -26.26 13.10
CA ALA A 39 5.09 -27.05 13.66
C ALA A 39 4.76 -26.57 15.07
N ASP A 40 3.56 -26.88 15.56
CA ASP A 40 3.20 -26.61 16.95
C ASP A 40 4.10 -27.34 17.95
N ASN A 41 4.04 -26.90 19.20
CA ASN A 41 4.75 -27.59 20.28
C ASN A 41 3.94 -28.81 20.73
N PHE A 42 4.40 -30.00 20.37
CA PHE A 42 3.84 -31.29 20.82
C PHE A 42 4.96 -32.21 21.32
N ASP A 43 4.62 -33.19 22.13
CA ASP A 43 5.53 -34.18 22.70
C ASP A 43 4.95 -35.60 22.60
N LYS A 44 5.81 -36.60 22.79
CA LYS A 44 5.44 -38.05 22.86
C LYS A 44 4.60 -38.51 21.68
N VAL A 45 4.88 -38.00 20.48
CA VAL A 45 4.32 -38.48 19.22
C VAL A 45 5.41 -39.27 18.49
N VAL A 46 5.14 -40.54 18.19
CA VAL A 46 6.14 -41.44 17.62
C VAL A 46 5.64 -42.08 16.31
N VAL A 47 6.57 -42.61 15.50
CA VAL A 47 6.24 -43.43 14.35
C VAL A 47 5.58 -44.73 14.83
N GLY A 48 4.32 -44.93 14.47
CA GLY A 48 3.58 -46.17 14.72
C GLY A 48 3.29 -46.92 13.43
N LYS A 49 3.10 -48.26 13.50
CA LYS A 49 2.62 -49.09 12.39
C LYS A 49 1.27 -49.72 12.76
N VAL A 50 0.28 -49.53 11.92
CA VAL A 50 -1.02 -50.16 12.05
C VAL A 50 -0.90 -51.65 11.69
N LEU A 51 -1.01 -52.50 12.69
CA LEU A 51 -0.92 -53.96 12.52
C LEU A 51 -2.28 -54.58 12.17
N GLU A 52 -3.36 -53.99 12.64
CA GLU A 52 -4.74 -54.44 12.43
C GLU A 52 -5.65 -53.23 12.37
N CYS A 53 -6.60 -53.22 11.46
CA CYS A 53 -7.60 -52.13 11.29
C CYS A 53 -8.96 -52.79 10.97
N VAL A 54 -9.86 -52.77 11.97
CA VAL A 54 -11.20 -53.36 11.83
C VAL A 54 -12.28 -52.31 12.06
N PRO A 55 -13.46 -52.41 11.41
CA PRO A 55 -14.58 -51.51 11.66
C PRO A 55 -14.96 -51.46 13.11
N HIS A 56 -15.34 -50.28 13.63
CA HIS A 56 -15.81 -50.12 14.98
C HIS A 56 -17.21 -50.76 15.15
N PRO A 57 -17.48 -51.51 16.20
CA PRO A 57 -18.75 -52.25 16.36
C PRO A 57 -19.99 -51.35 16.40
N ASP A 58 -19.87 -50.13 16.90
CA ASP A 58 -20.96 -49.17 17.09
C ASP A 58 -20.75 -47.85 16.27
N SER A 59 -20.00 -47.90 15.19
CA SER A 59 -19.78 -46.74 14.32
C SER A 59 -19.54 -47.18 12.87
N ASP A 60 -20.13 -46.45 11.93
CA ASP A 60 -20.03 -46.64 10.48
C ASP A 60 -18.80 -45.95 9.87
N HIS A 61 -18.13 -45.05 10.61
CA HIS A 61 -17.00 -44.28 10.09
C HIS A 61 -15.71 -44.41 10.95
N MET A 62 -15.76 -45.10 12.12
CA MET A 62 -14.59 -45.32 12.92
C MET A 62 -14.00 -46.72 12.74
N HIS A 63 -12.72 -46.83 13.02
CA HIS A 63 -11.96 -48.08 13.01
C HIS A 63 -11.31 -48.31 14.37
N VAL A 64 -11.23 -49.56 14.78
CA VAL A 64 -10.42 -50.01 15.93
C VAL A 64 -9.11 -50.56 15.40
N THR A 65 -8.00 -49.97 15.79
CA THR A 65 -6.69 -50.32 15.28
C THR A 65 -5.81 -50.89 16.40
N LYS A 66 -4.87 -51.78 16.04
CA LYS A 66 -3.72 -52.14 16.86
C LYS A 66 -2.47 -51.52 16.25
N VAL A 67 -1.80 -50.68 16.98
CA VAL A 67 -0.65 -49.89 16.49
C VAL A 67 0.59 -50.29 17.28
N ASP A 68 1.57 -50.77 16.56
CA ASP A 68 2.92 -51.03 17.10
C ASP A 68 3.70 -49.70 17.07
N VAL A 69 4.20 -49.28 18.23
CA VAL A 69 4.97 -48.03 18.41
C VAL A 69 6.44 -48.33 18.71
N GLY A 70 6.91 -49.51 18.39
CA GLY A 70 8.27 -49.94 18.64
C GLY A 70 8.49 -50.56 20.02
N ASN A 71 9.66 -51.12 20.25
CA ASN A 71 10.05 -51.72 21.54
C ASN A 71 9.10 -52.82 22.04
N GLY A 72 8.35 -53.46 21.13
CA GLY A 72 7.37 -54.49 21.46
C GLY A 72 6.06 -53.99 22.10
N GLN A 73 5.79 -52.69 22.01
CA GLN A 73 4.57 -52.06 22.58
C GLN A 73 3.51 -51.90 21.48
N VAL A 74 2.36 -52.48 21.72
CA VAL A 74 1.18 -52.42 20.83
C VAL A 74 0.01 -51.79 21.58
N PHE A 75 -0.55 -50.73 21.04
CA PHE A 75 -1.68 -50.02 21.60
C PHE A 75 -2.93 -50.17 20.76
N GLN A 76 -4.09 -50.37 21.43
CA GLN A 76 -5.39 -50.26 20.79
C GLN A 76 -5.78 -48.78 20.71
N ILE A 77 -6.07 -48.31 19.50
CA ILE A 77 -6.44 -46.90 19.22
C ILE A 77 -7.67 -46.90 18.31
N VAL A 78 -8.65 -46.06 18.65
CA VAL A 78 -9.81 -45.84 17.81
C VAL A 78 -9.54 -44.63 16.90
N CYS A 79 -9.68 -44.81 15.60
CA CYS A 79 -9.40 -43.79 14.58
C CYS A 79 -10.64 -43.54 13.72
N GLY A 80 -10.99 -42.27 13.51
CA GLY A 80 -12.09 -41.82 12.65
C GLY A 80 -11.65 -41.41 11.24
N ALA A 81 -10.37 -41.48 10.91
CA ALA A 81 -9.88 -41.07 9.60
C ALA A 81 -10.18 -42.11 8.51
N HIS A 82 -10.66 -41.65 7.38
CA HIS A 82 -11.06 -42.50 6.25
C HIS A 82 -9.89 -43.25 5.60
N ASN A 83 -8.67 -42.68 5.70
CA ASN A 83 -7.47 -43.25 5.11
C ASN A 83 -6.76 -44.29 6.02
N CYS A 84 -7.31 -44.55 7.22
CA CYS A 84 -6.74 -45.52 8.17
C CYS A 84 -6.90 -46.95 7.64
N ARG A 85 -5.78 -47.71 7.54
CA ARG A 85 -5.74 -49.08 7.03
C ARG A 85 -4.59 -49.89 7.64
N GLU A 86 -4.69 -51.19 7.56
CA GLU A 86 -3.62 -52.13 7.96
C GLU A 86 -2.34 -51.88 7.16
N GLY A 87 -1.21 -52.02 7.80
CA GLY A 87 0.12 -51.86 7.20
C GLY A 87 0.65 -50.42 7.19
N LEU A 88 -0.23 -49.40 7.37
CA LEU A 88 0.15 -47.98 7.29
C LEU A 88 1.08 -47.61 8.43
N LYS A 89 2.15 -46.84 8.14
CA LYS A 89 2.92 -46.12 9.14
C LYS A 89 2.32 -44.73 9.36
N VAL A 90 2.22 -44.32 10.64
CA VAL A 90 1.46 -43.15 11.07
C VAL A 90 2.13 -42.38 12.18
N CYS A 91 1.73 -41.14 12.42
CA CYS A 91 2.06 -40.38 13.62
C CYS A 91 1.13 -40.79 14.76
N CYS A 92 1.68 -41.43 15.79
CA CYS A 92 0.93 -41.96 16.94
C CYS A 92 1.26 -41.19 18.22
N SER A 93 0.28 -40.45 18.75
CA SER A 93 0.37 -39.79 20.09
C SER A 93 0.13 -40.81 21.19
N LEU A 94 1.09 -40.88 22.11
CA LEU A 94 1.02 -41.76 23.27
C LEU A 94 0.19 -41.11 24.40
N ILE A 95 -0.20 -41.93 25.40
CA ILE A 95 -0.84 -41.41 26.63
C ILE A 95 0.10 -40.43 27.32
N GLY A 96 -0.44 -39.27 27.67
CA GLY A 96 0.31 -38.16 28.28
C GLY A 96 1.03 -37.27 27.25
N ALA A 97 0.83 -37.49 25.95
CA ALA A 97 1.25 -36.55 24.90
C ALA A 97 0.45 -35.26 24.99
N HIS A 98 1.09 -34.12 24.67
CA HIS A 98 0.44 -32.83 24.47
C HIS A 98 0.38 -32.57 22.97
N VAL A 99 -0.82 -32.43 22.41
CA VAL A 99 -1.03 -32.22 20.97
C VAL A 99 -2.20 -31.27 20.79
N ASN A 100 -2.05 -30.22 20.01
CA ASN A 100 -3.08 -29.22 19.71
C ASN A 100 -3.80 -28.71 20.98
N GLY A 101 -3.01 -28.35 22.02
CA GLY A 101 -3.54 -27.82 23.29
C GLY A 101 -4.25 -28.84 24.19
N ILE A 102 -4.34 -30.11 23.81
CA ILE A 102 -4.94 -31.16 24.60
C ILE A 102 -3.91 -32.19 25.11
N THR A 103 -4.15 -32.78 26.27
CA THR A 103 -3.37 -33.90 26.79
C THR A 103 -4.07 -35.21 26.44
N ILE A 104 -3.36 -36.10 25.72
CA ILE A 104 -3.89 -37.42 25.35
C ILE A 104 -4.03 -38.31 26.61
N LYS A 105 -5.25 -38.79 26.86
CA LYS A 105 -5.59 -39.65 27.97
C LYS A 105 -6.23 -40.95 27.48
N LYS A 106 -6.16 -41.99 28.30
CA LYS A 106 -6.94 -43.19 28.03
C LYS A 106 -8.43 -42.83 27.95
N ALA A 107 -9.06 -43.15 26.84
CA ALA A 107 -10.46 -42.81 26.55
C ALA A 107 -11.28 -44.03 26.15
N LYS A 108 -12.59 -43.94 26.30
CA LYS A 108 -13.53 -44.89 25.68
C LYS A 108 -14.37 -44.16 24.64
N LEU A 109 -14.24 -44.58 23.39
CA LEU A 109 -15.00 -44.05 22.28
C LEU A 109 -16.09 -45.04 21.90
N ARG A 110 -17.33 -44.68 22.10
CA ARG A 110 -18.51 -45.56 21.92
C ARG A 110 -18.31 -46.98 22.52
N GLY A 111 -17.79 -47.04 23.76
CA GLY A 111 -17.58 -48.32 24.46
C GLY A 111 -16.24 -49.00 24.27
N VAL A 112 -15.48 -48.66 23.20
CA VAL A 112 -14.18 -49.23 22.86
C VAL A 112 -13.05 -48.39 23.45
N GLU A 113 -12.07 -49.00 24.12
CA GLU A 113 -10.91 -48.34 24.69
C GLU A 113 -9.96 -47.83 23.60
N SER A 114 -9.48 -46.57 23.74
CA SER A 114 -8.43 -45.98 22.93
C SER A 114 -7.30 -45.52 23.85
N ASN A 115 -6.06 -46.00 23.56
CA ASN A 115 -4.88 -45.76 24.38
C ASN A 115 -3.88 -44.87 23.61
N GLY A 116 -4.37 -43.88 22.91
CA GLY A 116 -3.59 -42.93 22.07
C GLY A 116 -4.45 -42.30 21.02
N MET A 117 -3.83 -41.55 20.12
CA MET A 117 -4.46 -40.91 18.97
C MET A 117 -3.55 -40.99 17.75
N LEU A 118 -4.13 -41.28 16.56
CA LEU A 118 -3.42 -41.15 15.29
C LEU A 118 -3.60 -39.72 14.80
N CYS A 119 -2.50 -39.04 14.49
CA CYS A 119 -2.50 -37.61 14.23
C CYS A 119 -2.56 -37.28 12.73
N SER A 120 -3.25 -36.23 12.41
CA SER A 120 -3.21 -35.50 11.14
C SER A 120 -2.14 -34.41 11.15
N TYR A 121 -1.84 -33.83 10.00
CA TYR A 121 -0.95 -32.66 9.91
C TYR A 121 -1.50 -31.46 10.69
N LYS A 122 -2.83 -31.29 10.72
CA LYS A 122 -3.49 -30.22 11.47
C LYS A 122 -3.30 -30.35 12.97
N GLU A 123 -3.44 -31.56 13.52
CA GLU A 123 -3.25 -31.81 14.94
C GLU A 123 -1.80 -31.62 15.40
N LEU A 124 -0.85 -31.78 14.48
CA LEU A 124 0.58 -31.52 14.74
C LEU A 124 0.96 -30.05 14.50
N GLY A 125 0.01 -29.18 14.10
CA GLY A 125 0.27 -27.78 13.74
C GLY A 125 1.20 -27.64 12.53
N MET A 126 1.14 -28.61 11.62
CA MET A 126 1.95 -28.63 10.39
C MET A 126 1.14 -28.19 9.17
N ALA A 127 -0.17 -28.05 9.26
CA ALA A 127 -1.07 -27.52 8.23
C ALA A 127 -2.36 -27.01 8.87
N ASP A 128 -3.03 -26.06 8.21
CA ASP A 128 -4.31 -25.49 8.66
C ASP A 128 -5.46 -26.47 8.47
N GLU A 129 -5.39 -27.30 7.41
CA GLU A 129 -6.35 -28.33 7.09
C GLU A 129 -5.66 -29.67 6.86
N SER A 130 -6.39 -30.76 7.03
CA SER A 130 -5.87 -32.09 6.81
C SER A 130 -6.98 -33.05 6.40
N ASP A 131 -6.70 -33.83 5.36
CA ASP A 131 -7.60 -34.91 4.89
C ASP A 131 -7.10 -36.27 5.41
N GLY A 132 -7.52 -36.62 6.63
CA GLY A 132 -7.13 -37.86 7.31
C GLY A 132 -5.83 -37.74 8.13
N ILE A 133 -5.32 -38.91 8.56
CA ILE A 133 -4.08 -39.04 9.34
C ILE A 133 -2.85 -38.98 8.44
N VAL A 134 -1.69 -38.60 9.05
CA VAL A 134 -0.41 -38.57 8.35
C VAL A 134 0.02 -39.98 7.94
N GLU A 135 0.24 -40.18 6.65
CA GLU A 135 0.82 -41.39 6.10
C GLU A 135 2.33 -41.24 5.98
N LEU A 136 3.07 -42.03 6.72
CA LEU A 136 4.53 -42.04 6.67
C LEU A 136 5.03 -43.09 5.67
N PRO A 137 6.21 -42.85 5.05
CA PRO A 137 6.89 -43.84 4.20
C PRO A 137 7.15 -45.17 4.92
N GLU A 138 7.26 -46.25 4.14
CA GLU A 138 7.47 -47.59 4.73
C GLU A 138 8.81 -47.73 5.46
N ASP A 139 9.81 -46.96 5.08
CA ASP A 139 11.15 -46.92 5.70
C ASP A 139 11.21 -46.11 6.98
N ALA A 140 10.13 -45.34 7.38
CA ALA A 140 10.13 -44.56 8.61
C ALA A 140 10.45 -45.43 9.84
N PRO A 141 11.45 -45.08 10.66
CA PRO A 141 11.89 -45.90 11.79
C PRO A 141 10.82 -46.01 12.88
N LEU A 142 10.37 -47.23 13.13
CA LEU A 142 9.34 -47.48 14.14
C LEU A 142 9.75 -47.03 15.53
N GLY A 143 8.88 -46.28 16.19
CA GLY A 143 9.13 -45.74 17.53
C GLY A 143 9.99 -44.48 17.58
N MET A 144 10.46 -43.99 16.45
CA MET A 144 11.20 -42.72 16.37
C MET A 144 10.27 -41.55 16.72
N ASP A 145 10.77 -40.56 17.46
CA ASP A 145 10.04 -39.34 17.75
C ASP A 145 9.74 -38.57 16.45
N ILE A 146 8.52 -38.09 16.30
CA ILE A 146 8.05 -37.41 15.07
C ILE A 146 8.77 -36.08 14.89
N ARG A 147 9.11 -35.36 15.97
CA ARG A 147 9.88 -34.11 15.85
C ARG A 147 11.28 -34.34 15.32
N GLU A 148 11.89 -35.44 15.71
CA GLU A 148 13.21 -35.84 15.15
C GLU A 148 13.09 -36.31 13.71
N TYR A 149 12.08 -37.15 13.42
CA TYR A 149 11.87 -37.70 12.07
C TYR A 149 11.66 -36.62 10.99
N PHE A 150 10.80 -35.64 11.28
CA PHE A 150 10.55 -34.50 10.39
C PHE A 150 11.52 -33.34 10.59
N LYS A 151 12.46 -33.40 11.53
CA LYS A 151 13.37 -32.30 11.88
C LYS A 151 12.61 -31.01 12.21
N LEU A 152 11.60 -31.08 13.12
CA LEU A 152 10.70 -29.99 13.43
C LEU A 152 11.26 -28.93 14.40
N ASN A 153 12.50 -29.08 14.87
CA ASN A 153 13.18 -28.04 15.65
C ASN A 153 13.81 -27.03 14.69
N ASP A 154 12.97 -26.27 14.01
CA ASP A 154 13.30 -25.33 12.97
C ASP A 154 12.30 -24.19 12.95
N ASN A 155 12.65 -23.08 12.30
CA ASN A 155 11.81 -21.92 12.14
C ASN A 155 11.63 -21.58 10.65
N VAL A 156 10.44 -21.15 10.30
CA VAL A 156 10.12 -20.46 9.06
C VAL A 156 10.39 -18.99 9.26
N ILE A 157 11.08 -18.40 8.31
CA ILE A 157 11.40 -16.98 8.23
C ILE A 157 10.70 -16.42 6.99
N ASP A 158 9.91 -15.37 7.16
CA ASP A 158 9.29 -14.64 6.05
C ASP A 158 9.99 -13.30 5.86
N VAL A 159 10.50 -13.07 4.66
CA VAL A 159 11.25 -11.87 4.29
C VAL A 159 10.47 -11.08 3.24
N ASP A 160 10.20 -9.82 3.52
CA ASP A 160 9.66 -8.86 2.55
C ASP A 160 10.81 -8.27 1.70
N LEU A 161 10.84 -8.67 0.44
CA LEU A 161 11.90 -8.30 -0.48
C LEU A 161 11.51 -7.09 -1.32
N THR A 162 12.36 -6.08 -1.32
CA THR A 162 12.26 -4.97 -2.25
C THR A 162 12.38 -5.43 -3.70
N SER A 163 11.77 -4.71 -4.63
CA SER A 163 11.70 -5.10 -6.04
C SER A 163 13.06 -5.18 -6.75
N ASN A 164 14.10 -4.57 -6.18
CA ASN A 164 15.46 -4.58 -6.70
C ASN A 164 16.27 -5.82 -6.31
N ARG A 165 15.74 -6.68 -5.40
CA ARG A 165 16.43 -7.90 -4.93
C ARG A 165 15.74 -9.21 -5.40
N PRO A 166 15.50 -9.39 -6.71
CA PRO A 166 14.91 -10.64 -7.23
C PRO A 166 15.83 -11.86 -7.06
N ASP A 167 17.13 -11.64 -6.91
CA ASP A 167 18.12 -12.68 -6.60
C ASP A 167 17.79 -13.41 -5.30
N CYS A 168 17.24 -12.71 -4.30
CA CYS A 168 16.83 -13.24 -3.00
C CYS A 168 15.44 -13.91 -3.00
N LEU A 169 14.74 -13.99 -4.14
CA LEU A 169 13.50 -14.79 -4.27
C LEU A 169 13.77 -16.30 -4.34
N GLY A 170 14.98 -16.73 -4.01
CA GLY A 170 15.38 -18.12 -3.89
C GLY A 170 16.43 -18.31 -2.77
N ILE A 171 16.53 -19.57 -2.30
CA ILE A 171 17.47 -19.95 -1.24
C ILE A 171 18.90 -19.59 -1.58
N CYS A 172 19.29 -19.79 -2.84
CA CYS A 172 20.63 -19.46 -3.33
C CYS A 172 21.01 -18.00 -3.08
N GLY A 173 20.09 -17.06 -3.36
CA GLY A 173 20.34 -15.63 -3.15
C GLY A 173 20.43 -15.26 -1.67
N ILE A 174 19.50 -15.75 -0.84
CA ILE A 174 19.55 -15.54 0.62
C ILE A 174 20.83 -16.13 1.22
N ALA A 175 21.20 -17.36 0.83
CA ALA A 175 22.42 -18.03 1.32
C ALA A 175 23.69 -17.27 0.91
N ARG A 176 23.71 -16.69 -0.30
CA ARG A 176 24.82 -15.84 -0.76
C ARG A 176 24.95 -14.60 0.14
N GLU A 177 23.85 -13.92 0.42
CA GLU A 177 23.86 -12.76 1.33
C GLU A 177 24.34 -13.14 2.73
N VAL A 178 23.82 -14.25 3.28
CA VAL A 178 24.24 -14.75 4.60
C VAL A 178 25.74 -15.08 4.60
N ALA A 179 26.27 -15.68 3.54
CA ALA A 179 27.71 -15.95 3.44
C ALA A 179 28.55 -14.67 3.44
N VAL A 180 28.13 -13.65 2.68
CA VAL A 180 28.80 -12.34 2.64
C VAL A 180 28.80 -11.67 4.01
N LEU A 181 27.64 -11.64 4.69
CA LEU A 181 27.50 -11.04 6.03
C LEU A 181 28.34 -11.76 7.10
N LEU A 182 28.55 -13.06 6.95
CA LEU A 182 29.41 -13.85 7.82
C LEU A 182 30.90 -13.78 7.42
N GLY A 183 31.24 -13.06 6.35
CA GLY A 183 32.60 -13.00 5.81
C GLY A 183 33.10 -14.34 5.26
N LYS A 184 32.18 -15.21 4.83
CA LYS A 184 32.49 -16.53 4.27
C LYS A 184 32.41 -16.50 2.74
N GLU A 185 33.21 -17.35 2.11
CA GLU A 185 33.11 -17.59 0.67
C GLU A 185 31.83 -18.41 0.37
N PHE A 186 31.00 -17.90 -0.53
CA PHE A 186 29.81 -18.65 -1.00
C PHE A 186 30.22 -19.72 -2.01
N LYS A 187 29.69 -20.92 -1.86
CA LYS A 187 29.92 -22.03 -2.79
C LYS A 187 28.62 -22.62 -3.26
N TYR A 188 28.42 -22.59 -4.57
CA TYR A 188 27.30 -23.32 -5.18
C TYR A 188 27.40 -24.82 -4.92
N PRO A 189 26.30 -25.49 -4.56
CA PRO A 189 26.26 -26.93 -4.54
C PRO A 189 26.65 -27.53 -5.90
N GLU A 190 27.42 -28.62 -5.89
CA GLU A 190 27.76 -29.31 -7.12
C GLU A 190 26.50 -29.97 -7.73
N ILE A 191 26.20 -29.59 -8.96
CA ILE A 191 25.12 -30.19 -9.75
C ILE A 191 25.74 -31.14 -10.75
N LYS A 192 25.40 -32.41 -10.63
CA LYS A 192 25.85 -33.42 -11.60
C LYS A 192 25.07 -33.23 -12.89
N SER A 193 25.80 -33.00 -13.99
CA SER A 193 25.20 -32.99 -15.32
C SER A 193 24.66 -34.36 -15.66
N VAL A 194 23.44 -34.39 -16.21
CA VAL A 194 22.79 -35.64 -16.60
C VAL A 194 23.08 -35.92 -18.07
N ALA A 195 23.86 -36.98 -18.34
CA ALA A 195 24.14 -37.40 -19.70
C ALA A 195 22.86 -37.86 -20.42
N PRO A 196 22.69 -37.54 -21.72
CA PRO A 196 21.52 -37.98 -22.47
C PRO A 196 21.53 -39.50 -22.70
N GLU A 197 20.42 -40.14 -22.35
CA GLU A 197 20.20 -41.57 -22.61
C GLU A 197 19.42 -41.83 -23.91
N ILE A 198 18.72 -40.82 -24.40
CA ILE A 198 17.98 -40.83 -25.68
C ILE A 198 18.42 -39.63 -26.53
N GLN A 199 18.09 -39.63 -27.81
CA GLN A 199 18.46 -38.56 -28.73
C GLN A 199 17.30 -37.64 -29.07
N ASP A 200 16.20 -37.73 -28.31
CA ASP A 200 14.98 -36.98 -28.55
C ASP A 200 15.18 -35.49 -28.20
N VAL A 201 14.89 -34.64 -29.18
CA VAL A 201 14.86 -33.17 -29.04
C VAL A 201 13.53 -32.68 -29.59
N PHE A 202 12.88 -31.75 -28.92
CA PHE A 202 11.67 -31.10 -29.44
C PHE A 202 12.07 -29.77 -30.11
N PRO A 203 11.61 -29.50 -31.34
CA PRO A 203 12.02 -28.28 -32.04
C PRO A 203 11.50 -27.04 -31.36
N VAL A 204 12.35 -26.01 -31.19
CA VAL A 204 12.02 -24.71 -30.61
C VAL A 204 12.45 -23.60 -31.54
N GLU A 205 11.60 -22.64 -31.75
CA GLU A 205 11.86 -21.40 -32.46
C GLU A 205 11.52 -20.20 -31.58
N VAL A 206 12.43 -19.23 -31.49
CA VAL A 206 12.20 -17.98 -30.78
C VAL A 206 12.09 -16.87 -31.80
N GLU A 207 10.86 -16.37 -32.02
CA GLU A 207 10.59 -15.26 -32.94
C GLU A 207 10.91 -13.92 -32.26
N ASP A 208 10.47 -13.72 -31.01
CA ASP A 208 10.76 -12.49 -30.24
C ASP A 208 11.99 -12.67 -29.35
N LYS A 209 13.15 -12.45 -29.97
CA LYS A 209 14.46 -12.60 -29.29
C LYS A 209 14.76 -11.50 -28.28
N ASP A 210 14.09 -10.35 -28.36
CA ASP A 210 14.22 -9.27 -27.36
C ASP A 210 13.45 -9.63 -26.07
N ALA A 211 12.30 -10.29 -26.22
CA ALA A 211 11.47 -10.72 -25.09
C ALA A 211 11.97 -12.04 -24.47
N CYS A 212 12.53 -12.96 -25.27
CA CYS A 212 13.08 -14.23 -24.82
C CYS A 212 14.49 -14.44 -25.39
N PRO A 213 15.52 -13.82 -24.82
CA PRO A 213 16.90 -13.97 -25.30
C PRO A 213 17.48 -15.38 -25.16
N ARG A 214 16.96 -16.18 -24.19
CA ARG A 214 17.46 -17.54 -23.94
C ARG A 214 16.32 -18.47 -23.58
N TYR A 215 16.25 -19.60 -24.27
CA TYR A 215 15.26 -20.64 -24.03
C TYR A 215 15.97 -21.99 -24.00
N ILE A 216 15.86 -22.70 -22.90
CA ILE A 216 16.43 -24.06 -22.73
C ILE A 216 15.29 -25.03 -22.49
N ASP A 217 15.32 -26.13 -23.20
CA ASP A 217 14.38 -27.22 -23.03
C ASP A 217 15.06 -28.58 -23.01
N ARG A 218 14.36 -29.56 -22.47
CA ARG A 218 14.81 -30.93 -22.43
C ARG A 218 13.65 -31.92 -22.45
N VAL A 219 13.72 -32.92 -23.34
CA VAL A 219 12.78 -34.03 -23.38
C VAL A 219 13.16 -35.07 -22.32
N ILE A 220 12.17 -35.51 -21.52
CA ILE A 220 12.34 -36.67 -20.61
C ILE A 220 11.18 -37.63 -20.85
N ARG A 221 11.54 -38.90 -21.21
CA ARG A 221 10.55 -39.91 -21.50
C ARG A 221 10.45 -40.97 -20.43
N GLY A 222 9.25 -41.51 -20.23
CA GLY A 222 9.01 -42.61 -19.31
C GLY A 222 9.00 -42.21 -17.85
N VAL A 223 8.57 -40.99 -17.55
CA VAL A 223 8.42 -40.48 -16.17
C VAL A 223 7.23 -41.17 -15.50
N ASN A 224 7.40 -41.64 -14.28
CA ASN A 224 6.32 -42.17 -13.46
C ASN A 224 5.65 -41.07 -12.64
N GLN A 225 4.57 -40.47 -13.12
CA GLN A 225 3.80 -39.42 -12.45
C GLN A 225 3.14 -39.89 -11.12
N LYS A 226 3.03 -41.23 -10.92
CA LYS A 226 2.50 -41.82 -9.67
C LYS A 226 3.56 -42.05 -8.60
N ALA A 227 4.81 -41.73 -8.88
CA ALA A 227 5.89 -41.75 -7.88
C ALA A 227 5.57 -40.70 -6.79
N LYS A 228 5.95 -41.01 -5.58
CA LYS A 228 5.81 -40.07 -4.47
C LYS A 228 7.06 -39.19 -4.35
N SER A 229 6.88 -37.89 -4.25
CA SER A 229 7.97 -36.99 -3.92
C SER A 229 8.56 -37.36 -2.56
N PRO A 230 9.89 -37.34 -2.40
CA PRO A 230 10.54 -37.69 -1.14
C PRO A 230 10.14 -36.71 -0.04
N LEU A 231 10.03 -37.24 1.19
CA LEU A 231 9.54 -36.46 2.34
C LEU A 231 10.34 -35.17 2.57
N TRP A 232 11.67 -35.20 2.37
CA TRP A 232 12.51 -34.02 2.52
C TRP A 232 12.13 -32.90 1.55
N MET A 233 11.72 -33.22 0.32
CA MET A 233 11.25 -32.23 -0.67
C MET A 233 9.87 -31.71 -0.30
N VAL A 234 8.94 -32.59 0.05
CA VAL A 234 7.59 -32.22 0.49
C VAL A 234 7.65 -31.27 1.70
N GLU A 235 8.49 -31.56 2.68
CA GLU A 235 8.67 -30.71 3.85
C GLU A 235 9.29 -29.34 3.52
N LYS A 236 10.29 -29.27 2.65
CA LYS A 236 10.86 -28.00 2.22
C LYS A 236 9.84 -27.14 1.48
N LEU A 237 9.06 -27.73 0.57
CA LEU A 237 7.96 -27.05 -0.12
C LEU A 237 6.92 -26.53 0.88
N ARG A 238 6.44 -27.40 1.79
CA ARG A 238 5.47 -27.06 2.83
C ARG A 238 5.93 -25.87 3.68
N ARG A 239 7.18 -25.88 4.15
CA ARG A 239 7.78 -24.80 4.95
C ARG A 239 7.90 -23.48 4.20
N CYS A 240 7.91 -23.53 2.87
CA CYS A 240 7.88 -22.36 1.99
C CYS A 240 6.45 -21.98 1.53
N GLY A 241 5.41 -22.58 2.12
CA GLY A 241 4.02 -22.30 1.77
C GLY A 241 3.52 -22.97 0.49
N ILE A 242 4.27 -23.90 -0.11
CA ILE A 242 3.89 -24.60 -1.35
C ILE A 242 3.38 -26.00 -1.03
N ARG A 243 2.19 -26.33 -1.53
CA ARG A 243 1.61 -27.66 -1.42
C ARG A 243 2.24 -28.62 -2.46
N SER A 244 2.67 -29.79 -2.02
CA SER A 244 3.07 -30.86 -2.92
C SER A 244 1.88 -31.37 -3.75
N VAL A 245 2.08 -31.56 -5.05
CA VAL A 245 1.05 -31.97 -6.02
C VAL A 245 1.43 -33.27 -6.72
N SER A 246 2.58 -33.29 -7.35
CA SER A 246 3.10 -34.43 -8.12
C SER A 246 4.61 -34.28 -8.30
N PRO A 247 5.35 -35.38 -8.56
CA PRO A 247 6.81 -35.32 -8.64
C PRO A 247 7.33 -34.31 -9.66
N ILE A 248 6.66 -34.13 -10.79
CA ILE A 248 7.08 -33.14 -11.80
C ILE A 248 6.90 -31.73 -11.30
N VAL A 249 5.70 -31.40 -10.76
CA VAL A 249 5.38 -30.08 -10.23
C VAL A 249 6.24 -29.77 -9.00
N ASP A 250 6.44 -30.73 -8.12
CA ASP A 250 7.23 -30.57 -6.90
C ASP A 250 8.70 -30.28 -7.21
N VAL A 251 9.26 -30.95 -8.23
CA VAL A 251 10.64 -30.69 -8.69
C VAL A 251 10.77 -29.29 -9.29
N THR A 252 9.83 -28.86 -10.14
CA THR A 252 9.89 -27.50 -10.73
C THR A 252 9.74 -26.42 -9.68
N ASN A 253 8.82 -26.57 -8.72
CA ASN A 253 8.67 -25.67 -7.59
C ASN A 253 9.88 -25.66 -6.66
N TYR A 254 10.44 -26.82 -6.36
CA TYR A 254 11.64 -26.93 -5.53
C TYR A 254 12.83 -26.20 -6.16
N VAL A 255 13.08 -26.39 -7.46
CA VAL A 255 14.19 -25.71 -8.16
C VAL A 255 13.95 -24.21 -8.28
N MET A 256 12.71 -23.79 -8.48
CA MET A 256 12.34 -22.37 -8.44
C MET A 256 12.65 -21.74 -7.08
N LEU A 257 12.31 -22.39 -5.97
CA LEU A 257 12.64 -21.91 -4.63
C LEU A 257 14.15 -21.99 -4.36
N GLU A 258 14.82 -23.03 -4.85
CA GLU A 258 16.27 -23.24 -4.62
C GLU A 258 17.09 -22.17 -5.35
N TYR A 259 16.78 -21.84 -6.62
CA TYR A 259 17.61 -21.00 -7.50
C TYR A 259 16.95 -19.72 -8.01
N SER A 260 15.75 -19.39 -7.58
CA SER A 260 14.96 -18.27 -8.12
C SER A 260 14.68 -18.38 -9.64
N GLN A 261 14.79 -19.58 -10.22
CA GLN A 261 14.55 -19.84 -11.63
C GLN A 261 13.24 -20.62 -11.79
N PRO A 262 12.15 -20.00 -12.25
CA PRO A 262 10.95 -20.75 -12.57
C PRO A 262 11.17 -21.69 -13.76
N LEU A 263 10.67 -22.90 -13.63
CA LEU A 263 10.62 -23.88 -14.70
C LEU A 263 9.16 -24.20 -15.04
N HIS A 264 8.94 -24.59 -16.28
CA HIS A 264 7.65 -25.13 -16.71
C HIS A 264 7.80 -26.54 -17.27
N SER A 265 6.71 -27.30 -17.24
CA SER A 265 6.67 -28.66 -17.77
C SER A 265 5.42 -28.86 -18.61
N PHE A 266 5.62 -29.25 -19.85
CA PHE A 266 4.55 -29.61 -20.77
C PHE A 266 4.45 -31.14 -20.90
N ASP A 267 3.22 -31.64 -21.07
CA ASP A 267 3.01 -33.01 -21.58
C ASP A 267 3.41 -33.03 -23.03
N LEU A 268 4.53 -33.71 -23.31
CA LEU A 268 5.11 -33.79 -24.65
C LEU A 268 4.13 -34.36 -25.68
N ASN A 269 3.24 -35.28 -25.28
CA ASN A 269 2.25 -35.90 -26.15
C ASN A 269 1.08 -34.96 -26.52
N LYS A 270 0.92 -33.86 -25.80
CA LYS A 270 -0.09 -32.85 -26.09
C LYS A 270 0.43 -31.71 -26.96
N LEU A 271 1.77 -31.60 -27.11
CA LEU A 271 2.41 -30.59 -27.96
C LEU A 271 2.38 -31.01 -29.44
N ASN A 272 2.37 -30.04 -30.34
CA ASN A 272 2.24 -30.26 -31.77
C ASN A 272 3.40 -29.65 -32.56
N GLU A 273 4.22 -30.50 -33.18
CA GLU A 273 5.34 -30.20 -34.08
C GLU A 273 6.52 -29.43 -33.48
N LYS A 274 6.31 -28.22 -32.98
CA LYS A 274 7.37 -27.36 -32.40
C LYS A 274 6.82 -26.35 -31.40
N ILE A 275 7.70 -25.86 -30.53
CA ILE A 275 7.45 -24.66 -29.70
C ILE A 275 7.84 -23.41 -30.50
N VAL A 276 7.00 -22.38 -30.44
CA VAL A 276 7.28 -21.05 -30.97
C VAL A 276 7.07 -20.01 -29.86
N VAL A 277 8.13 -19.32 -29.46
CA VAL A 277 8.04 -18.22 -28.50
C VAL A 277 7.85 -16.92 -29.26
N ARG A 278 6.66 -16.30 -29.15
CA ARG A 278 6.24 -15.15 -29.93
C ARG A 278 5.27 -14.25 -29.16
N LYS A 279 4.99 -13.08 -29.70
CA LYS A 279 3.85 -12.28 -29.22
C LYS A 279 2.53 -12.92 -29.66
N ALA A 280 1.52 -12.78 -28.82
CA ALA A 280 0.16 -13.20 -29.13
C ALA A 280 -0.43 -12.35 -30.27
N HIS A 281 -1.32 -12.93 -31.03
CA HIS A 281 -2.19 -12.16 -31.92
C HIS A 281 -3.31 -11.52 -31.10
N LYS A 282 -3.82 -10.40 -31.57
CA LYS A 282 -4.92 -9.70 -30.88
C LYS A 282 -6.14 -10.62 -30.74
N ASP A 283 -6.65 -10.71 -29.51
CA ASP A 283 -7.81 -11.53 -29.14
C ASP A 283 -7.62 -13.05 -29.36
N GLU A 284 -6.36 -13.52 -29.48
CA GLU A 284 -6.04 -14.94 -29.57
C GLU A 284 -6.47 -15.67 -28.28
N PRO A 285 -7.26 -16.74 -28.35
CA PRO A 285 -7.79 -17.40 -27.14
C PRO A 285 -6.79 -18.38 -26.55
N ILE A 286 -6.76 -18.48 -25.23
CA ILE A 286 -6.10 -19.55 -24.48
C ILE A 286 -6.97 -19.97 -23.28
N THR A 287 -7.10 -21.27 -23.05
CA THR A 287 -7.62 -21.78 -21.78
C THR A 287 -6.45 -22.07 -20.85
N VAL A 288 -6.39 -21.38 -19.71
CA VAL A 288 -5.30 -21.53 -18.73
C VAL A 288 -5.57 -22.68 -17.75
N LEU A 289 -4.55 -23.11 -16.99
CA LEU A 289 -4.65 -24.25 -16.05
C LEU A 289 -5.78 -24.13 -15.03
N SER A 290 -6.25 -22.91 -14.71
CA SER A 290 -7.43 -22.70 -13.86
C SER A 290 -8.76 -23.07 -14.53
N GLY A 291 -8.77 -23.34 -15.84
CA GLY A 291 -9.95 -23.60 -16.66
C GLY A 291 -10.62 -22.35 -17.24
N GLU A 292 -10.08 -21.18 -17.00
CA GLU A 292 -10.57 -19.92 -17.52
C GLU A 292 -10.11 -19.70 -18.97
N GLU A 293 -11.02 -19.25 -19.85
CA GLU A 293 -10.68 -18.85 -21.21
C GLU A 293 -10.36 -17.35 -21.25
N ILE A 294 -9.16 -17.03 -21.73
CA ILE A 294 -8.63 -15.66 -21.78
C ILE A 294 -8.40 -15.24 -23.24
N LYS A 295 -8.72 -14.00 -23.56
CA LYS A 295 -8.40 -13.37 -24.85
C LYS A 295 -7.12 -12.55 -24.69
N LEU A 296 -6.08 -12.93 -25.42
CA LEU A 296 -4.76 -12.35 -25.32
C LEU A 296 -4.69 -11.01 -26.06
N LYS A 297 -3.89 -10.08 -25.51
CA LYS A 297 -3.53 -8.85 -26.20
C LYS A 297 -2.23 -9.05 -26.98
N ASP A 298 -2.04 -8.27 -28.04
CA ASP A 298 -0.89 -8.31 -28.95
C ASP A 298 0.46 -7.94 -28.31
N ASN A 299 0.44 -7.44 -27.07
CA ASN A 299 1.64 -7.12 -26.29
C ASN A 299 2.08 -8.25 -25.35
N THR A 300 1.40 -9.39 -25.34
CA THR A 300 1.66 -10.53 -24.44
C THR A 300 2.60 -11.51 -25.08
N LEU A 301 3.69 -11.86 -24.40
CA LEU A 301 4.57 -12.94 -24.80
C LEU A 301 3.92 -14.30 -24.49
N ILE A 302 3.93 -15.18 -25.45
CA ILE A 302 3.36 -16.52 -25.31
C ILE A 302 4.35 -17.60 -25.77
N ILE A 303 4.13 -18.79 -25.25
CA ILE A 303 4.67 -20.02 -25.79
C ILE A 303 3.53 -20.65 -26.57
N ALA A 304 3.76 -20.91 -27.83
CA ALA A 304 2.78 -21.49 -28.76
C ALA A 304 3.32 -22.76 -29.40
N ASP A 305 2.44 -23.64 -29.88
CA ASP A 305 2.77 -24.68 -30.85
C ASP A 305 2.10 -24.36 -32.20
N ASN A 306 2.12 -25.30 -33.15
CA ASN A 306 1.48 -25.09 -34.45
C ASN A 306 -0.06 -24.96 -34.41
N LYS A 307 -0.69 -25.31 -33.27
CA LYS A 307 -2.15 -25.17 -33.11
C LYS A 307 -2.55 -23.85 -32.44
N GLY A 308 -1.66 -23.24 -31.67
CA GLY A 308 -1.93 -21.99 -30.94
C GLY A 308 -1.19 -21.89 -29.63
N PRO A 309 -1.62 -20.95 -28.75
CA PRO A 309 -1.00 -20.73 -27.44
C PRO A 309 -1.08 -21.97 -26.54
N VAL A 310 0.07 -22.34 -25.92
CA VAL A 310 0.17 -23.41 -24.91
C VAL A 310 0.53 -22.87 -23.53
N ALA A 311 1.05 -21.64 -23.44
CA ALA A 311 1.26 -20.94 -22.18
C ALA A 311 1.38 -19.42 -22.40
N LEU A 312 1.07 -18.62 -21.35
CA LEU A 312 1.55 -17.25 -21.22
C LEU A 312 2.98 -17.32 -20.68
N ALA A 313 3.95 -16.91 -21.48
CA ALA A 313 5.37 -17.04 -21.15
C ALA A 313 5.70 -16.38 -19.80
N GLY A 314 6.30 -17.16 -18.89
CA GLY A 314 6.67 -16.71 -17.56
C GLY A 314 5.52 -16.31 -16.61
N ILE A 315 4.27 -16.55 -16.99
CA ILE A 315 3.09 -16.15 -16.20
C ILE A 315 2.26 -17.37 -15.82
N PHE A 316 1.67 -18.08 -16.80
CA PHE A 316 0.72 -19.16 -16.51
C PHE A 316 0.65 -20.20 -17.63
N GLY A 317 0.62 -21.49 -17.25
CA GLY A 317 0.48 -22.59 -18.20
C GLY A 317 -0.92 -22.71 -18.82
N GLY A 318 -0.98 -23.24 -20.03
CA GLY A 318 -2.23 -23.60 -20.69
C GLY A 318 -2.74 -24.97 -20.25
N LEU A 319 -4.06 -25.12 -20.17
CA LEU A 319 -4.71 -26.38 -19.79
C LEU A 319 -4.45 -27.51 -20.80
N ASN A 320 -4.46 -27.17 -22.08
CA ASN A 320 -4.35 -28.16 -23.18
C ASN A 320 -2.96 -28.79 -23.29
N SER A 321 -1.94 -28.18 -22.72
CA SER A 321 -0.54 -28.65 -22.73
C SER A 321 -0.05 -29.10 -21.37
N GLY A 322 -0.87 -28.88 -20.32
CA GLY A 322 -0.52 -29.19 -18.94
C GLY A 322 -0.33 -30.70 -18.70
N ILE A 323 0.55 -30.99 -17.74
CA ILE A 323 0.74 -32.36 -17.25
C ILE A 323 -0.48 -32.85 -16.46
N ASP A 324 -0.77 -34.13 -16.51
CA ASP A 324 -1.80 -34.79 -15.73
C ASP A 324 -1.31 -36.15 -15.18
N GLU A 325 -2.19 -36.90 -14.50
CA GLU A 325 -1.86 -38.17 -13.86
C GLU A 325 -1.39 -39.28 -14.85
N ASN A 326 -1.65 -39.11 -16.14
CA ASN A 326 -1.28 -40.06 -17.21
C ASN A 326 -0.06 -39.61 -17.99
N THR A 327 0.50 -38.43 -17.69
CA THR A 327 1.67 -37.91 -18.38
C THR A 327 2.89 -38.80 -18.11
N THR A 328 3.53 -39.28 -19.16
CA THR A 328 4.75 -40.10 -19.09
C THR A 328 5.94 -39.45 -19.77
N ASP A 329 5.70 -38.54 -20.70
CA ASP A 329 6.71 -37.88 -21.49
C ASP A 329 6.58 -36.38 -21.30
N VAL A 330 7.67 -35.72 -20.91
CA VAL A 330 7.69 -34.33 -20.48
C VAL A 330 8.68 -33.53 -21.32
N LEU A 331 8.28 -32.31 -21.70
CA LEU A 331 9.20 -31.27 -22.12
C LEU A 331 9.40 -30.30 -20.95
N LEU A 332 10.58 -30.29 -20.34
CA LEU A 332 10.96 -29.30 -19.35
C LEU A 332 11.41 -28.00 -20.05
N GLU A 333 11.04 -26.88 -19.51
CA GLU A 333 11.42 -25.54 -19.95
C GLU A 333 12.16 -24.80 -18.83
N SER A 334 13.26 -24.15 -19.19
CA SER A 334 13.98 -23.18 -18.35
C SER A 334 14.39 -22.00 -19.23
N ALA A 335 13.69 -20.88 -19.11
CA ALA A 335 13.89 -19.74 -19.99
C ALA A 335 14.35 -18.48 -19.23
N PHE A 336 14.97 -17.55 -19.96
CA PHE A 336 15.13 -16.16 -19.54
C PHE A 336 14.18 -15.31 -20.36
N PHE A 337 13.18 -14.74 -19.70
CA PHE A 337 12.30 -13.73 -20.29
C PHE A 337 12.73 -12.34 -19.82
N SER A 338 12.82 -11.38 -20.74
CA SER A 338 13.11 -9.99 -20.38
C SER A 338 12.05 -9.46 -19.39
N PRO A 339 12.45 -8.84 -18.27
CA PRO A 339 11.51 -8.26 -17.31
C PRO A 339 10.48 -7.33 -17.94
N ASP A 340 10.87 -6.54 -18.96
CA ASP A 340 9.96 -5.62 -19.66
C ASP A 340 8.85 -6.34 -20.43
N ALA A 341 9.10 -7.56 -20.89
CA ALA A 341 8.09 -8.37 -21.58
C ALA A 341 7.02 -8.92 -20.62
N ILE A 342 7.38 -9.17 -19.35
CA ILE A 342 6.50 -9.79 -18.35
C ILE A 342 5.84 -8.76 -17.44
N LYS A 343 6.55 -7.68 -17.09
CA LYS A 343 6.10 -6.66 -16.15
C LYS A 343 4.69 -6.14 -16.47
N GLY A 344 3.80 -6.27 -15.49
CA GLY A 344 2.40 -5.84 -15.56
C GLY A 344 1.48 -6.72 -16.43
N ARG A 345 2.00 -7.78 -17.08
CA ARG A 345 1.18 -8.68 -17.91
C ARG A 345 0.35 -9.63 -17.05
N ALA A 346 0.93 -10.15 -15.97
CA ALA A 346 0.18 -10.96 -14.99
C ALA A 346 -1.04 -10.19 -14.46
N ARG A 347 -0.84 -8.95 -13.99
CA ARG A 347 -1.92 -8.07 -13.51
C ARG A 347 -2.97 -7.77 -14.59
N GLN A 348 -2.55 -7.64 -15.85
CA GLN A 348 -3.45 -7.40 -17.00
C GLN A 348 -4.53 -8.47 -17.14
N TYR A 349 -4.24 -9.71 -16.69
CA TYR A 349 -5.14 -10.86 -16.76
C TYR A 349 -5.59 -11.36 -15.39
N GLY A 350 -5.15 -10.76 -14.28
CA GLY A 350 -5.43 -11.23 -12.93
C GLY A 350 -4.77 -12.58 -12.60
N LEU A 351 -3.61 -12.87 -13.21
CA LEU A 351 -2.89 -14.14 -13.11
C LEU A 351 -1.53 -13.97 -12.42
N ASP A 352 -1.52 -13.41 -11.21
CA ASP A 352 -0.30 -13.28 -10.44
C ASP A 352 0.18 -14.64 -9.91
N THR A 353 1.44 -14.99 -10.16
CA THR A 353 2.07 -16.26 -9.77
C THR A 353 3.49 -16.06 -9.26
N ASP A 354 4.02 -17.07 -8.55
CA ASP A 354 5.42 -17.11 -8.13
C ASP A 354 6.40 -16.98 -9.31
N ALA A 355 6.05 -17.52 -10.47
CA ALA A 355 6.83 -17.40 -11.70
C ALA A 355 6.80 -15.96 -12.24
N SER A 356 5.62 -15.37 -12.42
CA SER A 356 5.49 -13.99 -12.90
C SER A 356 6.15 -12.98 -11.98
N HIS A 357 6.06 -13.19 -10.66
CA HIS A 357 6.71 -12.36 -9.65
C HIS A 357 8.24 -12.31 -9.80
N ARG A 358 8.85 -13.47 -10.16
CA ARG A 358 10.31 -13.56 -10.41
C ARG A 358 10.69 -12.98 -11.77
N PHE A 359 10.00 -13.37 -12.84
CA PHE A 359 10.33 -12.90 -14.18
C PHE A 359 10.14 -11.40 -14.38
N GLU A 360 9.11 -10.79 -13.79
CA GLU A 360 8.87 -9.34 -13.92
C GLU A 360 9.93 -8.49 -13.20
N ARG A 361 10.63 -9.06 -12.21
CA ARG A 361 11.74 -8.42 -11.48
C ARG A 361 13.10 -8.76 -12.05
N GLY A 362 13.21 -9.88 -12.76
CA GLY A 362 14.41 -10.40 -13.37
C GLY A 362 14.89 -11.68 -12.73
N VAL A 363 15.20 -12.68 -13.55
CA VAL A 363 15.88 -13.91 -13.18
C VAL A 363 17.30 -13.86 -13.70
N ASP A 364 18.23 -14.55 -13.05
CA ASP A 364 19.62 -14.66 -13.48
C ASP A 364 19.70 -15.29 -14.88
N HIS A 365 20.17 -14.53 -15.87
CA HIS A 365 20.22 -14.98 -17.27
C HIS A 365 21.29 -16.04 -17.55
N ASP A 366 22.11 -16.40 -16.56
CA ASP A 366 23.12 -17.47 -16.67
C ASP A 366 22.71 -18.74 -15.92
N ASN A 367 21.55 -18.74 -15.25
CA ASN A 367 21.15 -19.83 -14.35
C ASN A 367 20.28 -20.92 -15.02
N GLN A 368 19.78 -20.71 -16.26
CA GLN A 368 18.81 -21.59 -16.89
C GLN A 368 19.34 -23.02 -17.05
N LEU A 369 20.61 -23.20 -17.48
CA LEU A 369 21.22 -24.52 -17.64
C LEU A 369 21.41 -25.23 -16.29
N ARG A 370 21.83 -24.49 -15.26
CA ARG A 370 21.97 -25.02 -13.89
C ARG A 370 20.63 -25.53 -13.36
N ALA A 371 19.58 -24.76 -13.51
CA ALA A 371 18.23 -25.14 -13.09
C ALA A 371 17.70 -26.35 -13.88
N MET A 372 17.94 -26.41 -15.20
CA MET A 372 17.54 -27.51 -16.05
C MET A 372 18.24 -28.83 -15.64
N GLU A 373 19.56 -28.81 -15.42
CA GLU A 373 20.30 -29.97 -14.97
C GLU A 373 19.87 -30.44 -13.57
N ARG A 374 19.63 -29.50 -12.66
CA ARG A 374 19.12 -29.78 -11.31
C ARG A 374 17.74 -30.42 -11.34
N ALA A 375 16.82 -29.86 -12.10
CA ALA A 375 15.46 -30.40 -12.26
C ALA A 375 15.48 -31.79 -12.92
N THR A 376 16.31 -31.97 -13.96
CA THR A 376 16.46 -33.27 -14.64
C THR A 376 16.96 -34.34 -13.69
N ALA A 377 18.02 -34.04 -12.92
CA ALA A 377 18.61 -34.98 -11.97
C ALA A 377 17.59 -35.42 -10.91
N LEU A 378 16.88 -34.45 -10.30
CA LEU A 378 15.87 -34.73 -9.31
C LEU A 378 14.67 -35.49 -9.86
N LEU A 379 14.22 -35.15 -11.07
CA LEU A 379 13.06 -35.82 -11.68
C LEU A 379 13.40 -37.30 -12.00
N ILE A 380 14.57 -37.58 -12.54
CA ILE A 380 15.01 -38.96 -12.84
C ILE A 380 15.19 -39.77 -11.54
N GLU A 381 15.78 -39.16 -10.50
CA GLU A 381 15.96 -39.79 -9.20
C GLU A 381 14.61 -40.18 -8.55
N ILE A 382 13.60 -39.27 -8.63
CA ILE A 382 12.32 -39.46 -7.95
C ILE A 382 11.34 -40.29 -8.79
N ALA A 383 11.21 -39.97 -10.06
CA ALA A 383 10.16 -40.46 -10.91
C ALA A 383 10.69 -41.37 -12.07
N GLY A 384 12.02 -41.52 -12.16
CA GLY A 384 12.62 -42.26 -13.27
C GLY A 384 12.52 -41.50 -14.60
N GLY A 385 12.71 -42.23 -15.68
CA GLY A 385 12.69 -41.66 -17.02
C GLY A 385 14.07 -41.60 -17.66
N LYS A 386 14.10 -41.21 -18.93
CA LYS A 386 15.30 -41.06 -19.74
C LYS A 386 15.35 -39.68 -20.37
N ALA A 387 16.43 -38.94 -20.09
CA ALA A 387 16.62 -37.61 -20.62
C ALA A 387 17.24 -37.64 -22.03
N GLY A 388 16.75 -36.78 -22.90
CA GLY A 388 17.36 -36.35 -24.13
C GLY A 388 18.52 -35.35 -23.90
N PRO A 389 19.18 -34.89 -24.96
CA PRO A 389 20.13 -33.78 -24.82
C PRO A 389 19.43 -32.48 -24.42
N VAL A 390 20.16 -31.61 -23.76
CA VAL A 390 19.72 -30.24 -23.54
C VAL A 390 19.67 -29.52 -24.89
N ASN A 391 18.54 -28.92 -25.21
CA ASN A 391 18.39 -28.08 -26.38
C ASN A 391 18.38 -26.59 -25.91
N GLU A 392 19.19 -25.76 -26.57
CA GLU A 392 19.33 -24.36 -26.22
C GLU A 392 19.18 -23.45 -27.43
N VAL A 393 18.30 -22.50 -27.36
CA VAL A 393 18.15 -21.41 -28.33
C VAL A 393 18.53 -20.10 -27.63
N VAL A 394 19.61 -19.46 -28.12
CA VAL A 394 20.11 -18.23 -27.50
C VAL A 394 20.36 -17.15 -28.55
N ALA A 395 19.88 -15.91 -28.25
CA ALA A 395 20.25 -14.71 -28.98
C ALA A 395 21.32 -13.97 -28.16
N GLN A 396 22.59 -14.30 -28.38
CA GLN A 396 23.71 -13.84 -27.58
C GLN A 396 23.82 -12.30 -27.52
N ASP A 397 23.43 -11.60 -28.60
CA ASP A 397 23.43 -10.17 -28.71
C ASP A 397 22.31 -9.48 -27.90
N LYS A 398 21.35 -10.26 -27.37
CA LYS A 398 20.21 -9.80 -26.58
C LYS A 398 20.34 -10.14 -25.09
N ILE A 399 21.30 -10.98 -24.71
CA ILE A 399 21.60 -11.22 -23.29
C ILE A 399 22.10 -9.91 -22.65
N PRO A 400 21.58 -9.50 -21.50
CA PRO A 400 22.03 -8.30 -20.80
C PRO A 400 23.54 -8.32 -20.53
N VAL A 401 24.21 -7.21 -20.82
CA VAL A 401 25.64 -7.05 -20.54
C VAL A 401 25.81 -5.91 -19.53
N HIS A 402 26.36 -6.24 -18.38
CA HIS A 402 26.67 -5.26 -17.34
C HIS A 402 27.95 -4.49 -17.68
N LYS A 403 27.86 -3.16 -17.63
CA LYS A 403 29.02 -2.29 -17.87
C LYS A 403 29.86 -2.15 -16.60
N PRO A 404 31.20 -2.01 -16.74
CA PRO A 404 32.03 -1.70 -15.59
C PRO A 404 31.64 -0.36 -14.94
N ILE A 405 31.56 -0.36 -13.62
CA ILE A 405 31.22 0.79 -12.79
C ILE A 405 32.45 1.15 -11.97
N THR A 406 32.80 2.44 -11.94
CA THR A 406 33.94 2.93 -11.14
C THR A 406 33.45 3.47 -9.80
N LEU A 407 33.95 2.88 -8.71
CA LEU A 407 33.76 3.35 -7.35
C LEU A 407 34.98 4.20 -6.95
N ARG A 408 34.78 5.49 -6.75
CA ARG A 408 35.79 6.41 -6.21
C ARG A 408 35.76 6.40 -4.67
N LEU A 409 36.86 6.05 -4.03
CA LEU A 409 36.95 6.06 -2.56
C LEU A 409 36.65 7.45 -1.96
N SER A 410 37.06 8.51 -2.64
CA SER A 410 36.75 9.87 -2.18
C SER A 410 35.23 10.17 -2.17
N LYS A 411 34.47 9.63 -3.12
CA LYS A 411 33.02 9.78 -3.14
C LYS A 411 32.37 8.89 -2.08
N LEU A 412 32.83 7.64 -1.95
CA LEU A 412 32.37 6.72 -0.90
C LEU A 412 32.49 7.37 0.48
N TYR A 413 33.67 7.87 0.82
CA TYR A 413 33.96 8.51 2.13
C TYR A 413 33.11 9.78 2.33
N LYS A 414 32.95 10.58 1.26
CA LYS A 414 32.11 11.78 1.32
C LYS A 414 30.63 11.46 1.57
N VAL A 415 30.11 10.43 0.93
CA VAL A 415 28.68 10.04 1.04
C VAL A 415 28.40 9.41 2.40
N LEU A 416 29.27 8.51 2.86
CA LEU A 416 29.09 7.82 4.14
C LEU A 416 29.52 8.65 5.36
N GLY A 417 30.34 9.68 5.15
CA GLY A 417 30.88 10.46 6.26
C GLY A 417 31.96 9.73 7.08
N GLU A 418 32.42 8.56 6.61
CA GLU A 418 33.37 7.67 7.27
C GLU A 418 34.40 7.16 6.26
N THR A 419 35.63 6.95 6.76
CA THR A 419 36.73 6.37 5.98
C THR A 419 36.82 4.87 6.25
N ILE A 420 36.36 4.09 5.31
CA ILE A 420 36.44 2.63 5.38
C ILE A 420 37.77 2.17 4.79
N ASP A 421 38.45 1.22 5.46
CA ASP A 421 39.69 0.66 4.95
C ASP A 421 39.51 0.07 3.54
N GLU A 422 40.50 0.37 2.67
CA GLU A 422 40.45 -0.01 1.24
C GLU A 422 40.36 -1.54 1.03
N ASN A 423 41.05 -2.32 1.89
CA ASN A 423 40.95 -3.79 1.82
C ASN A 423 39.57 -4.30 2.25
N THR A 424 38.93 -3.61 3.19
CA THR A 424 37.54 -3.92 3.60
C THR A 424 36.58 -3.66 2.45
N VAL A 425 36.69 -2.53 1.76
CA VAL A 425 35.89 -2.21 0.57
C VAL A 425 36.14 -3.27 -0.52
N TYR A 426 37.41 -3.59 -0.80
CA TYR A 426 37.73 -4.64 -1.77
C TYR A 426 37.10 -5.99 -1.43
N THR A 427 37.19 -6.41 -0.16
CA THR A 427 36.66 -7.69 0.31
C THR A 427 35.15 -7.75 0.20
N ILE A 428 34.45 -6.67 0.56
CA ILE A 428 33.01 -6.57 0.41
C ILE A 428 32.62 -6.75 -1.06
N LEU A 429 33.17 -5.94 -1.96
CA LEU A 429 32.87 -6.03 -3.38
C LEU A 429 33.19 -7.40 -3.97
N LYS A 430 34.30 -8.03 -3.55
CA LYS A 430 34.67 -9.36 -3.98
C LYS A 430 33.68 -10.43 -3.52
N ASN A 431 33.30 -10.41 -2.25
CA ASN A 431 32.38 -11.39 -1.69
C ASN A 431 30.97 -11.26 -2.29
N LEU A 432 30.58 -10.07 -2.74
CA LEU A 432 29.37 -9.81 -3.51
C LEU A 432 29.46 -10.22 -4.99
N GLU A 433 30.57 -10.88 -5.40
CA GLU A 433 30.81 -11.32 -6.79
C GLU A 433 30.90 -10.16 -7.81
N LEU A 434 31.20 -8.93 -7.35
CA LEU A 434 31.31 -7.73 -8.20
C LEU A 434 32.66 -7.64 -8.95
N ASN A 435 33.55 -8.62 -8.82
CA ASN A 435 34.81 -8.72 -9.50
C ASN A 435 35.65 -7.42 -9.47
N PRO A 436 35.98 -6.85 -8.29
CA PRO A 436 36.65 -5.55 -8.19
C PRO A 436 38.07 -5.58 -8.73
N VAL A 437 38.37 -4.60 -9.59
CA VAL A 437 39.73 -4.35 -10.09
C VAL A 437 40.20 -3.01 -9.54
N LYS A 438 41.37 -2.97 -8.91
CA LYS A 438 41.94 -1.74 -8.35
C LYS A 438 42.34 -0.79 -9.48
N VAL A 439 41.92 0.48 -9.35
CA VAL A 439 42.26 1.61 -10.22
C VAL A 439 42.81 2.78 -9.39
N ASP A 440 43.26 3.82 -10.02
CA ASP A 440 43.70 5.01 -9.29
C ASP A 440 42.56 5.66 -8.53
N GLY A 441 42.69 5.77 -7.21
CA GLY A 441 41.71 6.36 -6.31
C GLY A 441 40.43 5.49 -6.04
N GLY A 442 40.43 4.21 -6.42
CA GLY A 442 39.29 3.33 -6.14
C GLY A 442 39.29 1.97 -6.81
N PHE A 443 38.09 1.53 -7.20
CA PHE A 443 37.88 0.22 -7.83
C PHE A 443 36.97 0.35 -9.05
N THR A 444 37.17 -0.52 -10.03
CA THR A 444 36.15 -0.78 -11.08
C THR A 444 35.53 -2.14 -10.80
N ALA A 445 34.22 -2.22 -10.79
CA ALA A 445 33.45 -3.43 -10.51
C ALA A 445 32.44 -3.70 -11.63
N VAL A 446 32.06 -4.96 -11.79
CA VAL A 446 31.05 -5.38 -12.77
C VAL A 446 29.94 -6.12 -12.02
N SER A 447 28.70 -5.73 -12.23
CA SER A 447 27.55 -6.39 -11.63
C SER A 447 27.47 -7.85 -12.12
N PRO A 448 27.23 -8.84 -11.24
CA PRO A 448 26.98 -10.23 -11.65
C PRO A 448 25.62 -10.36 -12.36
N SER A 449 25.43 -11.46 -13.08
CA SER A 449 24.24 -11.73 -13.90
C SER A 449 22.90 -11.73 -13.14
N PHE A 450 22.95 -11.98 -11.84
CA PHE A 450 21.76 -12.04 -10.97
C PHE A 450 21.39 -10.68 -10.30
N ARG A 451 22.22 -9.61 -10.46
CA ARG A 451 21.98 -8.29 -9.89
C ARG A 451 21.63 -7.28 -10.98
N PHE A 452 20.32 -7.03 -11.16
CA PHE A 452 19.80 -6.10 -12.18
C PHE A 452 19.79 -4.65 -11.70
N ASP A 453 19.95 -4.42 -10.41
CA ASP A 453 19.85 -3.13 -9.73
C ASP A 453 21.18 -2.37 -9.71
N ILE A 454 22.32 -3.03 -9.86
CA ILE A 454 23.65 -2.41 -9.77
C ILE A 454 24.07 -1.87 -11.13
N ALA A 455 23.95 -0.55 -11.35
CA ALA A 455 24.22 0.12 -12.63
C ALA A 455 25.07 1.38 -12.52
N ILE A 456 25.10 2.03 -11.36
CA ILE A 456 25.79 3.31 -11.12
C ILE A 456 26.70 3.23 -9.87
N GLU A 457 27.53 4.27 -9.67
CA GLU A 457 28.47 4.35 -8.56
C GLU A 457 27.79 4.32 -7.19
N GLU A 458 26.60 4.92 -7.10
CA GLU A 458 25.79 4.99 -5.88
C GLU A 458 25.35 3.60 -5.43
N ASP A 459 25.05 2.70 -6.36
CA ASP A 459 24.67 1.32 -6.04
C ASP A 459 25.84 0.56 -5.39
N LEU A 460 27.08 0.81 -5.87
CA LEU A 460 28.27 0.24 -5.22
C LEU A 460 28.52 0.83 -3.82
N ILE A 461 28.20 2.12 -3.61
CA ILE A 461 28.28 2.76 -2.29
C ILE A 461 27.25 2.12 -1.34
N GLU A 462 26.03 1.88 -1.81
CA GLU A 462 24.99 1.19 -1.05
C GLU A 462 25.45 -0.21 -0.64
N GLU A 463 25.98 -0.99 -1.57
CA GLU A 463 26.47 -2.34 -1.30
C GLU A 463 27.57 -2.34 -0.22
N VAL A 464 28.51 -1.40 -0.31
CA VAL A 464 29.55 -1.25 0.72
C VAL A 464 28.94 -0.85 2.07
N ALA A 465 28.00 0.10 2.09
CA ALA A 465 27.40 0.60 3.33
C ALA A 465 26.60 -0.48 4.05
N ARG A 466 25.73 -1.22 3.33
CA ARG A 466 24.87 -2.24 3.93
C ARG A 466 25.65 -3.45 4.47
N ILE A 467 26.73 -3.87 3.79
CA ILE A 467 27.57 -4.98 4.25
C ILE A 467 28.53 -4.54 5.35
N TYR A 468 29.07 -3.31 5.26
CA TYR A 468 29.86 -2.72 6.36
C TYR A 468 29.03 -2.59 7.63
N GLY A 469 27.71 -2.37 7.48
CA GLY A 469 26.71 -2.20 8.54
C GLY A 469 26.50 -0.72 8.88
N TYR A 470 25.27 -0.27 8.76
CA TYR A 470 24.87 1.11 9.04
C TYR A 470 25.17 1.53 10.48
N ASP A 471 25.15 0.61 11.44
CA ASP A 471 25.50 0.87 12.84
C ASP A 471 26.98 1.21 13.06
N ASN A 472 27.84 0.82 12.11
CA ASN A 472 29.26 1.15 12.14
C ASN A 472 29.55 2.54 11.54
N ILE A 473 28.56 3.17 10.90
CA ILE A 473 28.69 4.51 10.32
C ILE A 473 28.28 5.55 11.38
N PRO A 474 29.21 6.47 11.76
CA PRO A 474 28.95 7.41 12.83
C PRO A 474 27.89 8.44 12.45
N ASN A 475 27.02 8.78 13.40
CA ASN A 475 26.10 9.89 13.26
C ASN A 475 26.87 11.22 13.36
N ALA A 476 26.87 12.00 12.28
CA ALA A 476 27.50 13.33 12.27
C ALA A 476 26.43 14.42 12.42
N THR A 477 26.72 15.40 13.27
CA THR A 477 25.93 16.63 13.33
C THR A 477 26.19 17.44 12.06
N PRO A 478 25.15 17.79 11.27
CA PRO A 478 25.35 18.61 10.07
C PRO A 478 25.88 20.00 10.48
N VAL A 479 26.94 20.42 9.80
CA VAL A 479 27.51 21.78 9.94
C VAL A 479 27.13 22.56 8.70
N SER A 480 26.48 23.71 8.91
CA SER A 480 26.06 24.61 7.84
C SER A 480 26.23 26.05 8.24
N GLU A 481 26.50 26.91 7.29
CA GLU A 481 26.38 28.33 7.50
C GLU A 481 24.93 28.72 7.67
N LEU A 482 24.64 29.39 8.79
CA LEU A 482 23.29 29.88 9.08
C LEU A 482 23.13 31.28 8.50
N TYR A 483 22.28 31.38 7.48
CA TYR A 483 21.84 32.67 6.99
C TYR A 483 20.47 32.99 7.64
N MET A 484 20.38 34.16 8.27
CA MET A 484 19.10 34.66 8.71
C MET A 484 18.28 35.07 7.50
N VAL A 485 17.28 34.27 7.18
CA VAL A 485 16.33 34.59 6.13
C VAL A 485 15.28 35.50 6.78
N HIS A 486 15.17 36.74 6.29
CA HIS A 486 14.08 37.60 6.67
C HIS A 486 12.80 37.18 5.94
N GLU A 487 11.83 36.67 6.69
CA GLU A 487 10.50 36.47 6.15
C GLU A 487 9.89 37.84 5.77
N LYS A 488 9.28 37.93 4.60
CA LYS A 488 8.61 39.15 4.19
C LYS A 488 7.39 39.39 5.07
N GLU A 489 7.25 40.56 5.65
CA GLU A 489 6.12 40.91 6.53
C GLU A 489 4.74 40.77 5.83
N GLU A 490 4.70 40.91 4.52
CA GLU A 490 3.48 40.74 3.71
C GLU A 490 2.99 39.28 3.63
N VAL A 491 3.78 38.28 3.99
CA VAL A 491 3.42 36.86 3.91
C VAL A 491 2.64 36.45 5.15
N VAL A 492 1.48 35.88 4.93
CA VAL A 492 0.70 35.22 5.99
C VAL A 492 1.07 33.73 6.00
N LEU A 493 1.66 33.30 7.12
CA LEU A 493 2.09 31.93 7.28
C LEU A 493 0.90 30.99 7.51
N ASP A 494 1.00 29.73 7.06
CA ASP A 494 -0.04 28.71 7.29
C ASP A 494 -0.48 28.61 8.75
N ARG A 495 0.47 28.69 9.68
CA ARG A 495 0.18 28.66 11.12
C ARG A 495 -0.75 29.82 11.57
N GLN A 496 -0.65 30.99 10.92
CA GLN A 496 -1.50 32.16 11.25
C GLN A 496 -2.93 31.94 10.71
N ILE A 497 -3.04 31.40 9.50
CA ILE A 497 -4.33 31.03 8.89
C ILE A 497 -5.05 29.98 9.75
N LYS A 498 -4.35 28.87 10.07
CA LYS A 498 -4.89 27.82 10.94
C LYS A 498 -5.26 28.33 12.31
N LYS A 499 -4.38 29.14 12.93
CA LYS A 499 -4.61 29.72 14.24
C LYS A 499 -5.88 30.59 14.27
N ALA A 500 -6.14 31.36 13.23
CA ALA A 500 -7.35 32.19 13.16
C ALA A 500 -8.63 31.36 13.25
N LEU A 501 -8.67 30.19 12.60
CA LEU A 501 -9.80 29.26 12.66
C LEU A 501 -9.87 28.51 13.99
N VAL A 502 -8.73 28.12 14.54
CA VAL A 502 -8.66 27.47 15.87
C VAL A 502 -9.14 28.42 16.95
N ASP A 503 -8.76 29.72 16.89
CA ASP A 503 -9.15 30.73 17.87
C ASP A 503 -10.69 31.00 17.89
N VAL A 504 -11.37 30.79 16.77
CA VAL A 504 -12.83 30.84 16.70
C VAL A 504 -13.50 29.47 16.91
N GLY A 505 -12.75 28.48 17.36
CA GLY A 505 -13.26 27.20 17.85
C GLY A 505 -13.35 26.06 16.83
N TYR A 506 -12.68 26.15 15.68
CA TYR A 506 -12.59 25.06 14.72
C TYR A 506 -11.46 24.08 15.07
N ASN A 507 -11.66 22.83 14.72
CA ASN A 507 -10.62 21.79 14.73
C ASN A 507 -10.20 21.50 13.29
N GLU A 508 -8.90 21.32 13.05
CA GLU A 508 -8.40 20.90 11.74
C GLU A 508 -8.79 19.45 11.47
N ALA A 509 -9.28 19.18 10.29
CA ALA A 509 -9.49 17.84 9.77
C ALA A 509 -8.67 17.67 8.49
N ILE A 510 -8.19 16.45 8.26
CA ILE A 510 -7.51 16.06 7.02
C ILE A 510 -8.33 14.93 6.43
N THR A 511 -8.97 15.21 5.30
CA THR A 511 -9.81 14.22 4.61
C THR A 511 -9.14 13.72 3.33
N TYR A 512 -9.61 12.57 2.83
CA TYR A 512 -9.09 12.04 1.58
C TYR A 512 -9.34 12.98 0.39
N SER A 513 -8.39 13.02 -0.54
CA SER A 513 -8.58 13.71 -1.83
C SER A 513 -9.57 12.98 -2.75
N PHE A 514 -9.91 11.75 -2.44
CA PHE A 514 -10.96 10.95 -3.08
C PHE A 514 -12.22 10.97 -2.26
N THR A 515 -13.38 11.04 -2.90
CA THR A 515 -14.64 11.12 -2.18
C THR A 515 -15.76 10.42 -2.95
N ASP A 516 -16.90 10.23 -2.28
CA ASP A 516 -18.10 9.71 -2.91
C ASP A 516 -18.66 10.73 -3.92
N PRO A 517 -18.76 10.36 -5.21
CA PRO A 517 -19.31 11.24 -6.23
C PRO A 517 -20.74 11.70 -5.91
N LYS A 518 -21.53 10.92 -5.15
CA LYS A 518 -22.86 11.31 -4.74
C LYS A 518 -22.84 12.43 -3.71
N VAL A 519 -21.94 12.34 -2.70
CA VAL A 519 -21.77 13.42 -1.71
C VAL A 519 -21.19 14.66 -2.39
N LEU A 520 -20.24 14.49 -3.30
CA LEU A 520 -19.64 15.59 -4.03
C LEU A 520 -20.65 16.37 -4.88
N SER A 521 -21.59 15.67 -5.53
CA SER A 521 -22.64 16.30 -6.37
C SER A 521 -23.60 17.20 -5.59
N GLU A 522 -23.68 17.07 -4.27
CA GLU A 522 -24.45 17.99 -3.41
C GLU A 522 -23.79 19.36 -3.26
N PHE A 523 -22.48 19.46 -3.51
CA PHE A 523 -21.71 20.71 -3.33
C PHE A 523 -21.19 21.31 -4.64
N SER A 524 -21.21 20.58 -5.74
CA SER A 524 -20.57 21.03 -6.98
C SER A 524 -21.21 20.41 -8.21
N ASP A 525 -21.54 21.27 -9.18
CA ASP A 525 -21.96 20.84 -10.53
C ASP A 525 -20.75 20.53 -11.42
N ILE A 526 -19.51 20.70 -10.94
CA ILE A 526 -18.28 20.44 -11.69
C ILE A 526 -18.09 18.93 -11.82
N LYS A 527 -17.92 18.44 -13.06
CA LYS A 527 -17.64 17.02 -13.31
C LYS A 527 -16.31 16.63 -12.68
N PRO A 528 -16.27 15.68 -11.72
CA PRO A 528 -15.03 15.25 -11.10
C PRO A 528 -14.20 14.35 -12.03
N LEU A 529 -12.89 14.29 -11.78
CA LEU A 529 -12.03 13.25 -12.32
C LEU A 529 -12.32 11.94 -11.58
N MET A 530 -12.70 10.90 -12.33
CA MET A 530 -12.96 9.57 -11.80
C MET A 530 -11.68 8.74 -11.78
N LEU A 531 -11.45 7.99 -10.69
CA LEU A 531 -10.32 7.07 -10.59
C LEU A 531 -10.61 5.80 -11.42
N THR A 532 -9.60 5.31 -12.10
CA THR A 532 -9.70 4.08 -12.90
C THR A 532 -9.84 2.83 -12.02
N THR A 533 -9.12 2.82 -10.89
CA THR A 533 -9.11 1.70 -9.93
C THR A 533 -9.26 2.25 -8.52
N PRO A 534 -10.48 2.63 -8.10
CA PRO A 534 -10.69 3.18 -6.76
C PRO A 534 -10.60 2.09 -5.69
N ILE A 535 -10.20 2.47 -4.48
CA ILE A 535 -10.17 1.58 -3.30
C ILE A 535 -11.58 1.07 -2.97
N SER A 536 -12.59 1.95 -3.10
CA SER A 536 -14.00 1.59 -2.97
C SER A 536 -14.86 2.53 -3.85
N PRO A 537 -16.13 2.18 -4.13
CA PRO A 537 -17.04 3.06 -4.87
C PRO A 537 -17.22 4.45 -4.22
N GLU A 538 -17.16 4.52 -2.89
CA GLU A 538 -17.28 5.75 -2.11
C GLU A 538 -16.02 6.63 -2.16
N LEU A 539 -14.91 6.11 -2.69
CA LEU A 539 -13.65 6.82 -2.87
C LEU A 539 -13.23 6.88 -4.34
N SER A 540 -14.19 7.02 -5.24
CA SER A 540 -13.96 6.89 -6.70
C SER A 540 -13.79 8.21 -7.45
N ALA A 541 -14.04 9.36 -6.84
CA ALA A 541 -13.96 10.67 -7.48
C ALA A 541 -12.94 11.58 -6.79
N MET A 542 -12.11 12.28 -7.57
CA MET A 542 -11.27 13.36 -7.05
C MET A 542 -12.16 14.53 -6.62
N ARG A 543 -11.93 15.06 -5.43
CA ARG A 543 -12.75 16.14 -4.86
C ARG A 543 -12.62 17.45 -5.64
N THR A 544 -13.76 18.06 -5.98
CA THR A 544 -13.88 19.41 -6.54
C THR A 544 -14.22 20.45 -5.47
N SER A 545 -14.48 20.02 -4.23
CA SER A 545 -14.71 20.83 -3.04
C SER A 545 -14.26 20.05 -1.80
N LEU A 546 -13.69 20.73 -0.82
CA LEU A 546 -13.32 20.15 0.49
C LEU A 546 -14.54 19.83 1.34
N LEU A 547 -15.68 20.49 1.06
CA LEU A 547 -16.90 20.31 1.84
C LEU A 547 -17.45 18.89 1.80
N ALA A 548 -17.19 18.15 0.73
CA ALA A 548 -17.62 16.74 0.64
C ALA A 548 -16.98 15.90 1.76
N GLY A 549 -15.66 15.96 1.90
CA GLY A 549 -14.92 15.27 2.96
C GLY A 549 -15.32 15.76 4.36
N LEU A 550 -15.35 17.08 4.55
CA LEU A 550 -15.73 17.69 5.82
C LEU A 550 -17.16 17.31 6.26
N SER A 551 -18.13 17.23 5.32
CA SER A 551 -19.50 16.84 5.62
C SER A 551 -19.61 15.39 6.12
N ILE A 552 -18.83 14.46 5.53
CA ILE A 552 -18.77 13.06 5.97
C ILE A 552 -18.25 12.96 7.41
N VAL A 553 -17.16 13.68 7.72
CA VAL A 553 -16.57 13.69 9.07
C VAL A 553 -17.48 14.38 10.08
N ALA A 554 -18.07 15.53 9.71
CA ALA A 554 -19.01 16.24 10.58
C ALA A 554 -20.25 15.41 10.90
N LYS A 555 -20.84 14.73 9.91
CA LYS A 555 -21.95 13.80 10.10
C LYS A 555 -21.58 12.63 11.00
N TYR A 556 -20.39 12.05 10.81
CA TYR A 556 -19.89 10.98 11.66
C TYR A 556 -19.88 11.39 13.14
N ASN A 557 -19.38 12.60 13.44
CA ASN A 557 -19.33 13.14 14.79
C ASN A 557 -20.73 13.49 15.34
N ALA A 558 -21.58 14.15 14.54
CA ALA A 558 -22.95 14.49 14.93
C ALA A 558 -23.79 13.25 15.26
N ASN A 559 -23.63 12.16 14.53
CA ASN A 559 -24.28 10.86 14.80
C ASN A 559 -23.79 10.22 16.12
N ARG A 560 -22.65 10.64 16.66
CA ARG A 560 -22.08 10.20 17.95
C ARG A 560 -22.38 11.18 19.09
N GLN A 561 -23.49 11.92 18.97
CA GLN A 561 -24.00 12.81 19.99
C GLN A 561 -23.13 14.06 20.26
N GLN A 562 -22.21 14.39 19.36
CA GLN A 562 -21.53 15.67 19.42
C GLN A 562 -22.52 16.77 19.01
N ARG A 563 -22.89 17.61 19.96
CA ARG A 563 -23.87 18.69 19.73
C ARG A 563 -23.30 19.86 18.97
N LYS A 564 -21.98 20.07 19.08
CA LYS A 564 -21.22 21.13 18.45
C LYS A 564 -20.06 20.51 17.67
N VAL A 565 -20.05 20.66 16.36
CA VAL A 565 -18.99 20.17 15.49
C VAL A 565 -18.54 21.32 14.60
N ARG A 566 -17.28 21.75 14.77
CA ARG A 566 -16.67 22.80 13.96
C ARG A 566 -15.36 22.30 13.41
N LEU A 567 -15.29 22.06 12.10
CA LEU A 567 -14.14 21.48 11.42
C LEU A 567 -13.72 22.39 10.27
N PHE A 568 -12.41 22.50 10.06
CA PHE A 568 -11.85 23.13 8.87
C PHE A 568 -10.78 22.25 8.24
N GLU A 569 -10.52 22.47 6.96
CA GLU A 569 -9.44 21.83 6.21
C GLU A 569 -8.76 22.84 5.29
N GLN A 570 -7.44 22.72 5.18
CA GLN A 570 -6.67 23.30 4.09
C GLN A 570 -6.24 22.16 3.17
N GLY A 571 -6.57 22.27 1.89
CA GLY A 571 -6.26 21.18 0.96
C GLY A 571 -6.44 21.59 -0.49
N LEU A 572 -6.11 20.66 -1.38
CA LEU A 572 -6.29 20.84 -2.81
C LEU A 572 -7.67 20.35 -3.27
N ARG A 573 -8.27 21.07 -4.21
CA ARG A 573 -9.35 20.57 -5.06
C ARG A 573 -8.86 20.37 -6.49
N TYR A 574 -9.52 19.52 -7.24
CA TYR A 574 -9.06 19.05 -8.55
C TYR A 574 -10.12 19.35 -9.61
N ILE A 575 -9.76 20.13 -10.60
CA ILE A 575 -10.63 20.56 -11.69
C ILE A 575 -10.06 20.03 -13.01
N ILE A 576 -10.87 19.34 -13.80
CA ILE A 576 -10.47 18.92 -15.16
C ILE A 576 -10.26 20.18 -15.98
N ASP A 577 -9.05 20.36 -16.49
CA ASP A 577 -8.63 21.52 -17.27
C ASP A 577 -7.62 21.08 -18.32
N LYS A 578 -7.99 21.18 -19.59
CA LYS A 578 -7.17 20.70 -20.72
C LYS A 578 -5.87 21.47 -20.89
N ASP A 579 -5.82 22.69 -20.38
CA ASP A 579 -4.67 23.59 -20.50
C ASP A 579 -3.70 23.46 -19.30
N ALA A 580 -4.10 22.74 -18.26
CA ALA A 580 -3.26 22.46 -17.09
C ALA A 580 -2.35 21.25 -17.34
N GLU A 581 -1.25 21.20 -16.58
CA GLU A 581 -0.34 20.05 -16.55
C GLU A 581 -1.11 18.76 -16.24
N ASN A 582 -0.91 17.71 -17.02
CA ASN A 582 -1.64 16.44 -16.92
C ASN A 582 -3.17 16.55 -17.05
N GLY A 583 -3.69 17.67 -17.60
CA GLY A 583 -5.13 17.87 -17.81
C GLY A 583 -5.94 18.14 -16.52
N VAL A 584 -5.28 18.48 -15.42
CA VAL A 584 -5.93 18.71 -14.12
C VAL A 584 -5.34 19.93 -13.41
N ARG A 585 -6.17 20.94 -13.17
CA ARG A 585 -5.81 22.09 -12.36
C ARG A 585 -6.03 21.79 -10.87
N GLN A 586 -5.00 22.03 -10.08
CA GLN A 586 -5.03 21.89 -8.61
C GLN A 586 -5.13 23.28 -8.00
N GLU A 587 -6.15 23.49 -7.15
CA GLU A 587 -6.36 24.75 -6.45
C GLU A 587 -6.32 24.56 -4.95
N ALA A 588 -5.49 25.36 -4.28
CA ALA A 588 -5.41 25.37 -2.83
C ALA A 588 -6.63 26.09 -2.24
N MET A 589 -7.37 25.41 -1.38
CA MET A 589 -8.60 25.87 -0.77
C MET A 589 -8.50 25.86 0.77
N ILE A 590 -9.34 26.68 1.38
CA ILE A 590 -9.66 26.63 2.81
C ILE A 590 -11.17 26.46 2.91
N ALA A 591 -11.62 25.45 3.64
CA ALA A 591 -13.05 25.23 3.87
C ALA A 591 -13.34 24.96 5.34
N GLY A 592 -14.54 25.29 5.77
CA GLY A 592 -15.02 24.97 7.11
C GLY A 592 -16.48 24.59 7.13
N ILE A 593 -16.83 23.78 8.12
CA ILE A 593 -18.19 23.33 8.42
C ILE A 593 -18.47 23.48 9.92
N SER A 594 -19.63 24.08 10.26
CA SER A 594 -20.12 24.21 11.62
C SER A 594 -21.51 23.59 11.74
N VAL A 595 -21.69 22.61 12.62
CA VAL A 595 -22.92 21.82 12.75
C VAL A 595 -23.42 21.88 14.19
N GLY A 596 -24.70 22.10 14.34
CA GLY A 596 -25.41 22.06 15.61
C GLY A 596 -25.33 23.34 16.41
N ASP A 597 -24.94 23.27 17.67
CA ASP A 597 -24.92 24.39 18.60
C ASP A 597 -23.66 25.26 18.43
N ILE A 598 -23.78 26.56 18.61
CA ILE A 598 -22.64 27.49 18.52
C ILE A 598 -21.79 27.45 19.80
N ASP A 599 -22.44 27.33 20.96
CA ASP A 599 -21.80 27.29 22.27
C ASP A 599 -21.98 25.94 22.94
N ASP A 600 -21.07 25.61 23.82
CA ASP A 600 -21.20 24.46 24.70
C ASP A 600 -22.28 24.73 25.78
N GLU A 601 -22.87 23.67 26.32
CA GLU A 601 -23.88 23.80 27.37
C GLU A 601 -23.29 24.53 28.58
N SER A 602 -23.92 25.62 28.98
CA SER A 602 -23.46 26.49 30.07
C SER A 602 -24.66 27.03 30.88
N TRP A 603 -24.45 27.22 32.17
CA TRP A 603 -25.43 27.84 33.06
C TRP A 603 -25.55 29.36 32.84
N THR A 604 -24.55 30.00 32.23
CA THR A 604 -24.49 31.44 32.00
C THR A 604 -25.12 31.88 30.68
N GLN A 605 -25.17 30.97 29.69
CA GLN A 605 -25.65 31.29 28.34
C GLN A 605 -26.52 30.15 27.80
N LYS A 606 -27.66 30.50 27.22
CA LYS A 606 -28.50 29.52 26.52
C LYS A 606 -27.81 29.12 25.21
N SER A 607 -27.67 27.80 25.00
CA SER A 607 -27.24 27.28 23.71
C SER A 607 -28.26 27.65 22.63
N ARG A 608 -27.76 28.01 21.46
CA ARG A 608 -28.53 28.24 20.24
C ARG A 608 -27.88 27.54 19.06
N ALA A 609 -28.65 27.22 18.07
CA ALA A 609 -28.15 26.69 16.84
C ALA A 609 -27.26 27.70 16.10
N VAL A 610 -26.26 27.18 15.37
CA VAL A 610 -25.44 28.01 14.49
C VAL A 610 -26.28 28.67 13.42
N ASP A 611 -25.97 29.94 13.12
CA ASP A 611 -26.64 30.72 12.08
C ASP A 611 -25.63 31.29 11.05
N PHE A 612 -26.14 31.99 10.06
CA PHE A 612 -25.36 32.63 9.00
C PHE A 612 -24.30 33.60 9.53
N PHE A 613 -24.68 34.40 10.53
CA PHE A 613 -23.80 35.46 11.05
C PHE A 613 -22.64 34.89 11.86
N ASP A 614 -22.83 33.73 12.49
CA ASP A 614 -21.75 33.02 13.18
C ASP A 614 -20.68 32.62 12.18
N VAL A 615 -21.07 31.91 11.13
CA VAL A 615 -20.09 31.40 10.11
C VAL A 615 -19.50 32.56 9.32
N LYS A 616 -20.27 33.63 9.07
CA LYS A 616 -19.76 34.83 8.41
C LYS A 616 -18.72 35.53 9.30
N GLY A 617 -18.96 35.63 10.61
CA GLY A 617 -18.01 36.17 11.56
C GLY A 617 -16.71 35.37 11.63
N ASP A 618 -16.80 34.04 11.54
CA ASP A 618 -15.63 33.17 11.48
C ASP A 618 -14.78 33.42 10.20
N VAL A 619 -15.46 33.60 9.05
CA VAL A 619 -14.80 33.99 7.81
C VAL A 619 -14.17 35.37 7.92
N GLU A 620 -14.88 36.37 8.50
CA GLU A 620 -14.33 37.68 8.72
C GLU A 620 -13.09 37.65 9.64
N ALA A 621 -13.07 36.81 10.67
CA ALA A 621 -11.91 36.60 11.53
C ALA A 621 -10.74 35.98 10.74
N LEU A 622 -11.01 35.02 9.85
CA LEU A 622 -10.02 34.47 8.93
C LEU A 622 -9.48 35.55 7.98
N LEU A 623 -10.33 36.34 7.36
CA LEU A 623 -9.92 37.40 6.43
C LEU A 623 -9.12 38.51 7.13
N ALA A 624 -9.37 38.74 8.41
CA ALA A 624 -8.68 39.77 9.21
C ALA A 624 -7.16 39.52 9.34
N VAL A 625 -6.66 38.28 9.12
CA VAL A 625 -5.24 37.99 9.12
C VAL A 625 -4.46 38.76 8.04
N THR A 626 -5.16 39.21 7.00
CA THR A 626 -4.61 40.00 5.90
C THR A 626 -4.44 41.48 6.21
N ALA A 627 -5.02 41.96 7.31
CA ALA A 627 -5.09 43.38 7.65
C ALA A 627 -5.62 44.30 6.52
N ASP A 628 -6.50 43.75 5.66
CA ASP A 628 -6.99 44.35 4.41
C ASP A 628 -8.53 44.22 4.30
N ALA A 629 -9.23 44.57 5.40
CA ALA A 629 -10.67 44.35 5.50
C ALA A 629 -11.49 45.02 4.38
N ASP A 630 -11.04 46.17 3.90
CA ASP A 630 -11.74 46.97 2.89
C ASP A 630 -11.67 46.37 1.49
N SER A 631 -10.73 45.45 1.21
CA SER A 631 -10.63 44.72 -0.07
C SER A 631 -11.69 43.62 -0.23
N TYR A 632 -12.32 43.20 0.88
CA TYR A 632 -13.31 42.12 0.86
C TYR A 632 -14.73 42.67 0.87
N THR A 633 -15.55 42.10 0.01
CA THR A 633 -16.97 42.39 -0.08
C THR A 633 -17.81 41.13 -0.14
N PHE A 634 -19.04 41.20 0.35
CA PHE A 634 -19.99 40.11 0.35
C PHE A 634 -21.20 40.47 -0.50
N ALA A 635 -21.62 39.56 -1.36
CA ALA A 635 -22.82 39.71 -2.17
C ALA A 635 -23.67 38.44 -2.06
N ARG A 636 -24.95 38.52 -2.37
CA ARG A 636 -25.87 37.39 -2.31
C ARG A 636 -25.34 36.24 -3.18
N SER A 637 -25.27 35.02 -2.62
CA SER A 637 -24.82 33.85 -3.35
C SER A 637 -25.96 33.22 -4.18
N ASN A 638 -25.58 32.63 -5.32
CA ASN A 638 -26.46 31.83 -6.17
C ASN A 638 -26.11 30.31 -6.11
N GLU A 639 -25.24 29.88 -5.18
CA GLU A 639 -24.90 28.48 -5.01
C GLU A 639 -26.16 27.69 -4.58
N LYS A 640 -26.52 26.67 -5.34
CA LYS A 640 -27.77 25.91 -5.17
C LYS A 640 -27.83 25.13 -3.87
N PHE A 641 -26.68 24.70 -3.34
CA PHE A 641 -26.60 23.96 -2.09
C PHE A 641 -26.64 24.84 -0.85
N LEU A 642 -26.62 26.18 -1.01
CA LEU A 642 -26.77 27.14 0.08
C LEU A 642 -28.19 27.66 0.20
N HIS A 643 -28.54 28.07 1.41
CA HIS A 643 -29.85 28.69 1.69
C HIS A 643 -29.92 30.06 1.01
N PRO A 644 -30.94 30.36 0.18
CA PRO A 644 -30.99 31.58 -0.66
C PRO A 644 -31.06 32.90 0.11
N GLY A 645 -31.52 32.87 1.36
CA GLY A 645 -31.59 34.05 2.23
C GLY A 645 -30.52 34.12 3.30
N GLN A 646 -29.62 33.09 3.39
CA GLN A 646 -28.61 33.00 4.43
C GLN A 646 -27.25 32.52 3.79
N SER A 647 -26.85 33.22 2.74
CA SER A 647 -25.60 32.92 2.01
C SER A 647 -25.05 34.16 1.32
N ALA A 648 -23.73 34.15 1.14
CA ALA A 648 -23.01 35.19 0.43
C ALA A 648 -21.82 34.62 -0.34
N ASP A 649 -21.56 35.16 -1.54
CA ASP A 649 -20.30 35.03 -2.25
C ASP A 649 -19.31 36.05 -1.65
N ILE A 650 -18.05 35.64 -1.57
CA ILE A 650 -16.94 36.44 -1.03
C ILE A 650 -16.12 36.94 -2.18
N PHE A 651 -15.85 38.23 -2.22
CA PHE A 651 -15.02 38.87 -3.25
C PHE A 651 -13.80 39.54 -2.62
N LYS A 652 -12.66 39.48 -3.29
CA LYS A 652 -11.50 40.31 -2.99
C LYS A 652 -11.20 41.21 -4.20
N ASN A 653 -11.23 42.53 -4.01
CA ASN A 653 -11.06 43.50 -5.11
C ASN A 653 -11.98 43.19 -6.32
N GLY A 654 -13.22 42.81 -6.08
CA GLY A 654 -14.22 42.50 -7.11
C GLY A 654 -14.10 41.11 -7.76
N VAL A 655 -13.10 40.30 -7.39
CA VAL A 655 -12.92 38.90 -7.87
C VAL A 655 -13.50 37.93 -6.85
N LYS A 656 -14.41 37.06 -7.28
CA LYS A 656 -14.97 36.01 -6.41
C LYS A 656 -13.87 35.07 -5.96
N ILE A 657 -13.71 34.92 -4.66
CA ILE A 657 -12.72 34.05 -4.00
C ILE A 657 -13.33 32.86 -3.31
N GLY A 658 -14.64 32.87 -3.05
CA GLY A 658 -15.31 31.81 -2.33
C GLY A 658 -16.74 32.16 -1.96
N PHE A 659 -17.28 31.45 -0.99
CA PHE A 659 -18.63 31.61 -0.47
C PHE A 659 -18.72 31.27 1.02
N VAL A 660 -19.79 31.73 1.67
CA VAL A 660 -20.17 31.39 3.05
C VAL A 660 -21.70 31.31 3.14
N GLY A 661 -22.22 30.38 3.91
CA GLY A 661 -23.68 30.29 4.09
C GLY A 661 -24.15 29.09 4.90
N MET A 662 -25.45 29.07 5.17
CA MET A 662 -26.13 27.90 5.70
C MET A 662 -26.43 26.93 4.55
N LEU A 663 -26.35 25.64 4.81
CA LEU A 663 -26.79 24.65 3.79
C LEU A 663 -28.28 24.78 3.52
N HIS A 664 -28.65 24.58 2.27
CA HIS A 664 -30.06 24.49 1.89
C HIS A 664 -30.70 23.28 2.62
N PRO A 665 -31.94 23.39 3.14
CA PRO A 665 -32.57 22.28 3.85
C PRO A 665 -32.63 20.95 3.09
N LEU A 666 -32.76 20.99 1.78
CA LEU A 666 -32.75 19.79 0.93
C LEU A 666 -31.37 19.17 0.89
N THR A 667 -30.30 19.96 0.73
CA THR A 667 -28.91 19.50 0.76
C THR A 667 -28.56 18.93 2.14
N ALA A 668 -28.91 19.64 3.22
CA ALA A 668 -28.69 19.13 4.57
C ALA A 668 -29.38 17.77 4.80
N LYS A 669 -30.62 17.62 4.30
CA LYS A 669 -31.36 16.36 4.35
C LYS A 669 -30.72 15.25 3.50
N ALA A 670 -30.30 15.56 2.27
CA ALA A 670 -29.63 14.60 1.38
C ALA A 670 -28.32 14.08 2.02
N LEU A 671 -27.56 14.98 2.66
CA LEU A 671 -26.35 14.62 3.42
C LEU A 671 -26.67 13.93 4.76
N GLY A 672 -27.94 13.91 5.20
CA GLY A 672 -28.42 13.26 6.42
C GLY A 672 -28.18 14.04 7.69
N PHE A 673 -28.04 15.37 7.63
CA PHE A 673 -28.02 16.25 8.80
C PHE A 673 -29.44 16.53 9.30
N LYS A 674 -29.57 16.58 10.62
CA LYS A 674 -30.80 16.98 11.32
C LYS A 674 -30.65 18.38 11.95
N GLN A 675 -29.42 18.82 12.13
CA GLN A 675 -29.01 20.08 12.74
C GLN A 675 -28.84 21.16 11.66
N HIS A 676 -28.75 22.43 12.11
CA HIS A 676 -28.32 23.53 11.27
C HIS A 676 -26.84 23.31 10.89
N VAL A 677 -26.50 23.60 9.64
CA VAL A 677 -25.16 23.44 9.10
C VAL A 677 -24.74 24.69 8.37
N GLY A 678 -23.70 25.34 8.84
CA GLY A 678 -23.05 26.46 8.20
C GLY A 678 -21.75 26.01 7.54
N VAL A 679 -21.43 26.54 6.36
CA VAL A 679 -20.25 26.18 5.58
C VAL A 679 -19.61 27.41 4.95
N PHE A 680 -18.31 27.32 4.72
CA PHE A 680 -17.58 28.24 3.85
C PHE A 680 -16.50 27.49 3.07
N GLU A 681 -16.15 28.00 1.90
CA GLU A 681 -15.00 27.56 1.14
C GLU A 681 -14.45 28.76 0.35
N LEU A 682 -13.11 28.93 0.39
CA LEU A 682 -12.45 30.01 -0.33
C LEU A 682 -11.06 29.62 -0.81
N LEU A 683 -10.57 30.33 -1.83
CA LEU A 683 -9.23 30.18 -2.34
C LEU A 683 -8.21 30.59 -1.27
N ARG A 684 -7.25 29.70 -0.97
CA ARG A 684 -6.18 29.99 -0.01
C ARG A 684 -5.36 31.22 -0.41
N SER A 685 -5.13 31.43 -1.70
CA SER A 685 -4.40 32.59 -2.23
C SER A 685 -4.98 33.95 -1.83
N ALA A 686 -6.28 33.98 -1.46
CA ALA A 686 -6.91 35.20 -1.00
C ALA A 686 -6.38 35.71 0.36
N VAL A 687 -5.81 34.82 1.21
CA VAL A 687 -5.36 35.11 2.57
C VAL A 687 -3.85 34.92 2.77
N GLU A 688 -3.09 34.60 1.73
CA GLU A 688 -1.63 34.37 1.82
C GLU A 688 -0.80 35.66 1.94
N LYS A 689 -1.42 36.80 1.65
CA LYS A 689 -0.74 38.10 1.73
C LYS A 689 -1.55 39.05 2.61
N ARG A 690 -0.82 39.83 3.39
CA ARG A 690 -1.37 40.90 4.21
C ARG A 690 -0.85 42.27 3.79
N VAL A 691 -1.62 43.30 4.05
CA VAL A 691 -1.12 44.66 4.02
C VAL A 691 -0.28 44.89 5.26
N VAL A 692 0.95 45.40 5.06
CA VAL A 692 1.83 45.73 6.18
C VAL A 692 1.24 46.93 6.90
N PRO A 693 0.93 46.82 8.20
CA PRO A 693 0.32 47.92 8.94
C PRO A 693 1.20 49.16 8.96
N VAL A 694 0.60 50.30 8.67
CA VAL A 694 1.26 51.60 8.77
C VAL A 694 0.85 52.24 10.07
N TYR A 695 1.83 52.79 10.83
CA TYR A 695 1.54 53.50 12.07
C TYR A 695 0.76 54.78 11.82
N HIS A 696 -0.36 54.93 12.51
CA HIS A 696 -1.12 56.17 12.61
C HIS A 696 -1.13 56.68 14.04
N PRO A 697 -0.85 57.99 14.31
CA PRO A 697 -0.92 58.53 15.67
C PRO A 697 -2.32 58.39 16.25
N ILE A 698 -2.37 57.98 17.51
CA ILE A 698 -3.64 57.99 18.26
C ILE A 698 -4.04 59.44 18.58
N SER A 699 -5.29 59.81 18.26
CA SER A 699 -5.82 61.14 18.63
C SER A 699 -5.80 61.36 20.15
N LYS A 700 -5.40 62.55 20.55
CA LYS A 700 -5.40 63.03 21.94
C LYS A 700 -6.75 63.65 22.32
N PHE A 701 -7.64 63.83 21.37
CA PHE A 701 -8.93 64.47 21.54
C PHE A 701 -10.05 63.46 21.78
N PRO A 702 -11.11 63.84 22.51
CA PRO A 702 -12.23 62.95 22.80
C PRO A 702 -12.99 62.54 21.52
N SER A 703 -13.48 61.31 21.46
CA SER A 703 -14.41 60.88 20.44
C SER A 703 -15.85 61.19 20.84
N VAL A 704 -16.71 61.40 19.86
CA VAL A 704 -18.15 61.63 20.06
C VAL A 704 -18.90 60.51 19.33
N ARG A 705 -19.90 59.96 20.00
CA ARG A 705 -20.83 58.99 19.40
C ARG A 705 -22.17 59.63 19.09
N ARG A 706 -22.70 59.38 17.88
CA ARG A 706 -24.07 59.73 17.50
C ARG A 706 -24.77 58.46 17.00
N ASP A 707 -25.97 58.22 17.52
CA ASP A 707 -26.77 57.06 17.13
C ASP A 707 -27.87 57.52 16.16
N PHE A 708 -28.01 56.70 15.11
CA PHE A 708 -29.03 56.90 14.08
C PHE A 708 -29.84 55.60 13.96
N ALA A 709 -31.15 55.71 13.82
CA ALA A 709 -32.03 54.61 13.45
C ALA A 709 -32.64 54.88 12.09
N PHE A 710 -32.12 54.24 11.06
CA PHE A 710 -32.62 54.38 9.69
C PHE A 710 -33.60 53.29 9.32
N VAL A 711 -34.76 53.70 8.83
CA VAL A 711 -35.71 52.80 8.15
C VAL A 711 -35.31 52.73 6.69
N ILE A 712 -34.88 51.55 6.24
CA ILE A 712 -34.41 51.30 4.89
C ILE A 712 -35.16 50.13 4.28
N ASP A 713 -35.19 50.04 2.96
CA ASP A 713 -35.70 48.87 2.23
C ASP A 713 -34.85 47.63 2.56
N LYS A 714 -35.49 46.44 2.71
CA LYS A 714 -34.82 45.18 2.99
C LYS A 714 -33.83 44.76 1.90
N SER A 715 -34.02 45.23 0.67
CA SER A 715 -33.10 44.97 -0.45
C SER A 715 -31.78 45.74 -0.34
N VAL A 716 -31.70 46.82 0.46
CA VAL A 716 -30.49 47.62 0.65
C VAL A 716 -29.57 46.90 1.62
N PRO A 717 -28.34 46.48 1.20
CA PRO A 717 -27.38 45.91 2.12
C PRO A 717 -26.92 46.92 3.17
N VAL A 718 -26.90 46.52 4.44
CA VAL A 718 -26.48 47.44 5.53
C VAL A 718 -25.02 47.88 5.33
N ALA A 719 -24.19 47.04 4.74
CA ALA A 719 -22.81 47.40 4.37
C ALA A 719 -22.73 48.61 3.41
N SER A 720 -23.73 48.76 2.50
CA SER A 720 -23.80 49.91 1.62
C SER A 720 -24.11 51.22 2.37
N LEU A 721 -24.96 51.14 3.41
CA LEU A 721 -25.27 52.27 4.30
C LEU A 721 -24.06 52.62 5.18
N THR A 722 -23.38 51.67 5.77
CA THR A 722 -22.16 51.91 6.56
C THR A 722 -21.03 52.47 5.72
N ALA A 723 -20.85 51.99 4.49
CA ALA A 723 -19.88 52.55 3.55
C ALA A 723 -20.18 53.97 3.13
N LEU A 724 -21.47 54.30 2.92
CA LEU A 724 -21.88 55.67 2.67
C LEU A 724 -21.53 56.62 3.84
N ILE A 725 -21.85 56.19 5.07
CA ILE A 725 -21.57 56.98 6.29
C ILE A 725 -20.07 57.22 6.46
N LYS A 726 -19.26 56.22 6.27
CA LYS A 726 -17.78 56.36 6.27
C LYS A 726 -17.31 57.33 5.18
N SER A 727 -17.83 57.20 3.97
CA SER A 727 -17.49 58.09 2.85
C SER A 727 -17.88 59.56 3.11
N VAL A 728 -19.06 59.78 3.65
CA VAL A 728 -19.55 61.14 4.02
C VAL A 728 -18.72 61.77 5.13
N GLY A 729 -18.37 60.94 6.13
CA GLY A 729 -17.61 61.41 7.29
C GLY A 729 -16.12 61.50 7.05
N GLY A 730 -15.59 60.85 6.01
CA GLY A 730 -14.17 60.89 5.69
C GLY A 730 -13.27 60.51 6.88
N ALA A 731 -12.21 61.26 7.11
CA ALA A 731 -11.26 60.98 8.20
C ALA A 731 -11.82 61.20 9.62
N ILE A 732 -12.93 61.91 9.76
CA ILE A 732 -13.57 62.19 11.05
C ILE A 732 -14.34 60.99 11.58
N VAL A 733 -14.97 60.21 10.73
CA VAL A 733 -15.69 58.99 11.13
C VAL A 733 -14.73 57.84 11.29
N GLN A 734 -14.43 57.48 12.55
CA GLN A 734 -13.49 56.43 12.91
C GLN A 734 -14.14 55.02 12.81
N ASP A 735 -15.41 54.92 13.21
CA ASP A 735 -16.11 53.64 13.21
C ASP A 735 -17.63 53.80 13.05
N VAL A 736 -18.29 52.76 12.50
CA VAL A 736 -19.75 52.71 12.37
C VAL A 736 -20.21 51.34 12.86
N LYS A 737 -20.89 51.33 14.02
CA LYS A 737 -21.31 50.07 14.68
C LYS A 737 -22.78 49.86 14.49
N ILE A 738 -23.21 48.77 13.96
CA ILE A 738 -24.58 48.31 13.95
C ILE A 738 -24.85 47.68 15.31
N PHE A 739 -25.81 48.17 16.05
CA PHE A 739 -26.12 47.63 17.37
C PHE A 739 -27.55 47.12 17.53
N ASP A 740 -28.46 47.41 16.57
CA ASP A 740 -29.80 46.84 16.55
C ASP A 740 -30.35 46.79 15.13
N VAL A 741 -31.11 45.75 14.83
CA VAL A 741 -31.90 45.60 13.58
C VAL A 741 -33.30 45.16 13.98
N PHE A 742 -34.29 46.04 13.72
CA PHE A 742 -35.66 45.78 14.04
C PHE A 742 -36.47 45.55 12.76
N GLU A 743 -37.16 44.43 12.71
CA GLU A 743 -38.10 44.08 11.64
C GLU A 743 -39.46 43.76 12.25
N ASP A 744 -40.51 44.36 11.72
CA ASP A 744 -41.87 44.15 12.17
C ASP A 744 -42.83 44.24 10.97
N GLU A 745 -43.99 43.58 11.05
CA GLU A 745 -45.01 43.60 9.99
C GLU A 745 -45.47 45.01 9.63
N SER A 746 -45.45 45.92 10.60
CA SER A 746 -45.80 47.33 10.38
C SER A 746 -44.86 48.10 9.47
N LEU A 747 -43.63 47.60 9.29
CA LEU A 747 -42.63 48.18 8.40
C LEU A 747 -42.70 47.61 6.96
N GLY A 748 -43.47 46.56 6.72
CA GLY A 748 -43.60 45.89 5.40
C GLY A 748 -42.25 45.41 4.85
N ASP A 749 -41.90 45.89 3.66
CA ASP A 749 -40.63 45.57 3.00
C ASP A 749 -39.42 46.38 3.51
N LYS A 750 -39.58 47.06 4.64
CA LYS A 750 -38.54 47.89 5.27
C LYS A 750 -38.08 47.27 6.59
N ARG A 751 -36.89 47.68 7.02
CA ARG A 751 -36.35 47.38 8.35
C ARG A 751 -35.73 48.63 8.96
N SER A 752 -35.70 48.67 10.29
CA SER A 752 -35.02 49.77 11.03
C SER A 752 -33.61 49.25 11.43
N VAL A 753 -32.58 49.96 11.05
CA VAL A 753 -31.18 49.64 11.37
C VAL A 753 -30.64 50.76 12.29
N ALA A 754 -30.24 50.38 13.49
CA ALA A 754 -29.67 51.31 14.45
C ALA A 754 -28.14 51.27 14.37
N LEU A 755 -27.53 52.41 14.13
CA LEU A 755 -26.11 52.61 13.91
C LEU A 755 -25.53 53.62 14.89
N GLY A 756 -24.42 53.28 15.52
CA GLY A 756 -23.59 54.21 16.29
C GLY A 756 -22.42 54.67 15.46
N VAL A 757 -22.37 55.95 15.11
CA VAL A 757 -21.28 56.60 14.40
C VAL A 757 -20.31 57.21 15.41
N ILE A 758 -19.06 56.81 15.37
CA ILE A 758 -17.99 57.32 16.22
C ILE A 758 -17.15 58.30 15.41
N ALA A 759 -17.22 59.58 15.79
CA ALA A 759 -16.47 60.67 15.17
C ALA A 759 -15.35 61.15 16.09
N GLN A 760 -14.19 61.39 15.53
CA GLN A 760 -13.01 61.89 16.24
C GLN A 760 -12.08 62.61 15.25
N ASP A 761 -11.56 63.76 15.63
CA ASP A 761 -10.54 64.46 14.87
C ASP A 761 -9.16 64.23 15.50
N VAL A 762 -8.09 64.30 14.71
CA VAL A 762 -6.71 64.11 15.18
C VAL A 762 -6.01 65.41 15.56
N GLU A 763 -6.57 66.56 15.15
CA GLU A 763 -5.98 67.89 15.32
C GLU A 763 -6.65 68.71 16.42
N HIS A 764 -7.99 68.53 16.64
CA HIS A 764 -8.76 69.31 17.60
C HIS A 764 -9.96 68.54 18.17
N THR A 765 -10.58 69.08 19.24
CA THR A 765 -11.84 68.54 19.75
C THR A 765 -12.98 69.01 18.84
N LEU A 766 -13.82 68.02 18.41
CA LEU A 766 -14.99 68.33 17.61
C LEU A 766 -16.00 69.19 18.38
N GLU A 767 -16.47 70.29 17.76
CA GLU A 767 -17.51 71.11 18.25
C GLU A 767 -18.91 70.58 17.91
N ASP A 768 -19.92 70.83 18.72
CA ASP A 768 -21.30 70.36 18.48
C ASP A 768 -21.83 70.78 17.11
N ALA A 769 -21.50 71.96 16.62
CA ALA A 769 -21.90 72.45 15.28
C ALA A 769 -21.31 71.55 14.14
N GLN A 770 -20.09 71.11 14.30
CA GLN A 770 -19.43 70.18 13.30
C GLN A 770 -20.10 68.82 13.30
N ILE A 771 -20.49 68.33 14.50
CA ILE A 771 -21.18 67.05 14.66
C ILE A 771 -22.58 67.07 14.09
N ASP A 772 -23.28 68.20 14.31
CA ASP A 772 -24.65 68.39 13.78
C ASP A 772 -24.63 68.54 12.24
N GLU A 773 -23.65 69.22 11.71
CA GLU A 773 -23.44 69.29 10.25
C GLU A 773 -23.14 67.91 9.63
N LEU A 774 -22.23 67.15 10.26
CA LEU A 774 -21.94 65.80 9.84
C LEU A 774 -23.20 64.91 9.90
N SER A 775 -23.93 64.99 10.98
CA SER A 775 -25.20 64.26 11.19
C SER A 775 -26.23 64.57 10.10
N SER A 776 -26.41 65.87 9.81
CA SER A 776 -27.34 66.32 8.77
C SER A 776 -26.91 65.77 7.36
N LYS A 777 -25.64 65.87 7.06
CA LYS A 777 -25.07 65.28 5.76
C LYS A 777 -25.29 63.78 5.66
N ILE A 778 -25.04 63.05 6.74
CA ILE A 778 -25.25 61.58 6.74
C ILE A 778 -26.74 61.28 6.49
N VAL A 779 -27.65 61.96 7.11
CA VAL A 779 -29.11 61.73 6.95
C VAL A 779 -29.55 62.06 5.52
N GLU A 780 -29.10 63.25 5.03
CA GLU A 780 -29.42 63.66 3.66
C GLU A 780 -28.90 62.70 2.58
N GLU A 781 -27.66 62.32 2.66
CA GLU A 781 -27.06 61.38 1.69
C GLU A 781 -27.64 59.96 1.78
N ALA A 782 -27.96 59.50 3.01
CA ALA A 782 -28.65 58.21 3.18
C ALA A 782 -30.06 58.23 2.58
N LYS A 783 -30.78 59.36 2.74
CA LYS A 783 -32.08 59.59 2.12
C LYS A 783 -31.97 59.64 0.59
N ASN A 784 -31.02 60.39 0.05
CA ASN A 784 -30.85 60.56 -1.40
C ASN A 784 -30.49 59.25 -2.09
N LYS A 785 -29.60 58.46 -1.50
CA LYS A 785 -29.04 57.25 -2.11
C LYS A 785 -29.88 55.99 -1.90
N PHE A 786 -30.48 55.85 -0.72
CA PHE A 786 -31.19 54.65 -0.32
C PHE A 786 -32.65 54.87 0.07
N GLY A 787 -33.18 56.09 -0.02
CA GLY A 787 -34.51 56.42 0.46
C GLY A 787 -34.65 56.18 1.99
N ALA A 788 -33.53 56.20 2.71
CA ALA A 788 -33.51 55.98 4.14
C ALA A 788 -34.21 57.12 4.91
N VAL A 789 -35.00 56.76 5.91
CA VAL A 789 -35.72 57.73 6.75
C VAL A 789 -35.35 57.49 8.22
N LEU A 790 -35.02 58.54 8.93
CA LEU A 790 -34.82 58.43 10.39
C LEU A 790 -36.11 57.95 11.06
N ARG A 791 -35.99 56.98 11.93
CA ARG A 791 -37.10 56.55 12.80
C ARG A 791 -37.24 57.55 13.91
N SER A 792 -38.38 58.17 13.98
CA SER A 792 -38.77 59.10 15.07
C SER A 792 -39.00 58.40 16.39
#